data_c18e9a29910f4494877cbfdeab24db60
#
_entry.id   c18e9a29910f4494877cbfdeab24db60
#
_cell.length_a   1.000
_cell.length_b   1.000
_cell.length_c   1.000
_cell.angle_alpha   90.00
_cell.angle_beta   90.00
_cell.angle_gamma   90.00
#
_symmetry.space_group_name_H-M   'P 1'
#
loop_
_entity.id
_entity.type
_entity.pdbx_description
1 polymer ?
#
loop_
_entity_poly.entity_id
_entity_poly.type
_entity_poly.pdbx_seq_one_letter_code
_entity_poly.pdbx_strand_id
1 'polypeptide(L)'
;MRIHATCRAALIPVLALWWSAAPLGADPAVGSTRFDLVNDQVVCTVRLEDGRLAEDRLAARSSGAAAGRPLPSITTDAGFTLEMMWTDWQAPGQSANAANPVMVRARDLVLTGHVRRQDADGGVTLELLFRDAAGCLEVRTAYRLDADAFFVRRTLAVRQLKGAPHFLRWIWTQDSRLGDAVQTLKPGGFGQPVAVRCGAGGAFFGLEYPAAENAAVSSADDRPVVRCGQEMGVRLGPEWTEGAPAVTGLAPDPHVKLWFWRYLETIRVAPLRPYLLYNTWYDVRAPEMVKEPGQVMNEANLLRIIGQFKTEMVAKRGLTLDAFVLDDGWDVYRSDWVLRSAEFPNGLGPIRRALAELGTRLGIWFGPTGGYSHRDWRIGWMREHGYETVGDQFCLAGRNYGRMFRQRVTDLAANDGVGYFKWDGIQFSCSEPDHGHPVDIYSRRAVMESVAALGRAVRAKDPEMFLNITSGTWLSPWWLLYADQIWMQGEDYGWADVPSISRRDAAITYRDTVLHEDYRRHDFWFPLANLMTHGIIKGHLQKLGGDAEALDKFTDETLVYVARGVSMWELYISPDLLTDGEWEAMARSLRWARDRFPVLTQTEMVGGDPSRGEAYGYVHFKERRGILVARNPVIAAQVLRTELAPAYGLDPEANTLVLERVYPTRWVSPNLYAAGAALTLPLDGFETAVYEIYPLAEAPGPLVAGAVFEAADDPASAGAVTVYPIAGPPRLLNPERVARAQVDGRSVQPQALGVTAGDGLPEAVHRAAVESDGPGRLAARFELDPAVTTAELAVLLTPAEASAERALPALAATVDGREAAVRAEAQAGRWAWHTVALPANTRTVELELRADPKAAGWSGTASVWMVCRQRLGRAVALTLSPAEPVQSRPMPPRPWPSGEIRRNVPLGEVTVTLP
;
A
#
# COMPACT_ATOMS: atom_id res chain seq x y z
N MET A 1 2.47 2.96 32.93
CA MET A 1 1.87 1.70 33.39
C MET A 1 2.24 0.66 32.35
N ARG A 2 3.20 -0.21 32.64
CA ARG A 2 3.76 -1.18 31.66
C ARG A 2 2.79 -2.33 31.52
N ILE A 3 2.19 -2.50 30.36
CA ILE A 3 1.47 -3.73 29.99
C ILE A 3 2.48 -4.57 29.22
N HIS A 4 2.99 -5.61 29.84
CA HIS A 4 3.73 -6.68 29.18
C HIS A 4 2.76 -7.50 28.35
N ALA A 5 2.65 -7.20 27.07
CA ALA A 5 2.11 -8.14 26.10
C ALA A 5 3.25 -9.09 25.70
N THR A 6 3.21 -10.30 26.21
CA THR A 6 4.06 -11.40 25.75
C THR A 6 3.60 -11.83 24.36
N CYS A 7 4.15 -11.21 23.31
CA CYS A 7 4.07 -11.73 21.96
C CYS A 7 4.88 -13.03 21.88
N ARG A 8 4.20 -14.16 21.87
CA ARG A 8 4.79 -15.42 21.43
C ARG A 8 4.90 -15.35 19.90
N ALA A 9 6.12 -15.11 19.42
CA ALA A 9 6.46 -15.35 18.03
C ALA A 9 6.22 -16.84 17.74
N ALA A 10 5.20 -17.14 16.97
CA ALA A 10 5.01 -18.48 16.42
C ALA A 10 6.08 -18.71 15.35
N LEU A 11 7.24 -19.19 15.79
CA LEU A 11 8.19 -19.85 14.95
C LEU A 11 7.46 -21.03 14.33
N ILE A 12 7.19 -20.97 13.02
CA ILE A 12 6.82 -22.17 12.26
C ILE A 12 8.11 -23.00 12.16
N PRO A 13 8.27 -24.08 12.95
CA PRO A 13 9.39 -24.96 12.78
C PRO A 13 9.13 -25.75 11.50
N VAL A 14 10.07 -25.73 10.58
CA VAL A 14 10.22 -26.84 9.64
C VAL A 14 10.58 -28.03 10.52
N LEU A 15 9.57 -28.78 10.92
CA LEU A 15 9.69 -29.97 11.75
C LEU A 15 10.34 -31.07 10.91
N ALA A 16 11.65 -31.24 11.11
CA ALA A 16 12.24 -32.56 10.98
C ALA A 16 11.69 -33.41 12.13
N LEU A 17 10.51 -33.99 11.92
CA LEU A 17 9.88 -34.87 12.89
C LEU A 17 10.62 -36.20 12.94
N TRP A 18 11.30 -36.46 14.05
CA TRP A 18 11.69 -37.79 14.46
C TRP A 18 10.44 -38.65 14.66
N TRP A 19 10.29 -39.65 13.86
CA TRP A 19 9.17 -40.58 13.85
C TRP A 19 9.32 -41.54 15.05
N SER A 20 8.54 -41.36 16.09
CA SER A 20 8.22 -42.42 17.01
C SER A 20 6.98 -43.14 16.46
N ALA A 21 7.16 -44.37 16.01
CA ALA A 21 6.07 -45.22 15.48
C ALA A 21 5.06 -45.52 16.58
N ALA A 22 3.97 -44.75 16.63
CA ALA A 22 2.74 -45.22 17.22
C ALA A 22 2.08 -46.19 16.23
N PRO A 23 1.43 -47.26 16.67
CA PRO A 23 0.86 -48.26 15.78
C PRO A 23 -0.22 -47.65 14.90
N LEU A 24 -0.05 -47.78 13.58
CA LEU A 24 -1.08 -47.51 12.58
C LEU A 24 -2.33 -48.32 12.91
N GLY A 25 -3.41 -47.66 13.23
CA GLY A 25 -4.68 -48.30 13.53
C GLY A 25 -5.26 -48.99 12.29
N ALA A 26 -5.92 -50.08 12.56
CA ALA A 26 -6.53 -51.16 11.80
C ALA A 26 -7.14 -50.87 10.41
N ASP A 27 -7.36 -51.97 9.68
CA ASP A 27 -7.97 -52.19 8.37
C ASP A 27 -8.91 -51.10 7.83
N PRO A 28 -8.83 -50.75 6.51
CA PRO A 28 -9.77 -49.86 5.86
C PRO A 28 -11.19 -50.47 5.95
N ALA A 29 -12.02 -49.90 6.81
CA ALA A 29 -13.40 -50.30 6.95
C ALA A 29 -14.14 -50.07 5.62
N VAL A 30 -14.73 -51.09 5.07
CA VAL A 30 -15.77 -51.00 4.04
C VAL A 30 -16.93 -50.22 4.66
N GLY A 31 -17.17 -48.99 4.16
CA GLY A 31 -18.20 -48.08 4.67
C GLY A 31 -17.74 -46.63 4.78
N SER A 32 -18.61 -45.78 5.30
CA SER A 32 -18.32 -44.37 5.51
C SER A 32 -17.55 -44.16 6.82
N THR A 33 -16.39 -43.44 6.71
CA THR A 33 -15.60 -43.00 7.87
C THR A 33 -15.62 -41.48 7.95
N ARG A 34 -15.81 -40.95 9.16
CA ARG A 34 -15.89 -39.49 9.39
C ARG A 34 -14.89 -39.06 10.46
N PHE A 35 -14.22 -37.93 10.19
CA PHE A 35 -13.33 -37.25 11.13
C PHE A 35 -13.79 -35.83 11.32
N ASP A 36 -13.92 -35.38 12.57
CA ASP A 36 -14.24 -34.00 12.91
C ASP A 36 -13.06 -33.34 13.63
N LEU A 37 -12.61 -32.21 13.10
CA LEU A 37 -11.71 -31.28 13.76
C LEU A 37 -12.55 -30.10 14.24
N VAL A 38 -12.46 -29.77 15.51
CA VAL A 38 -13.39 -28.84 16.16
C VAL A 38 -12.60 -27.83 17.02
N ASN A 39 -12.92 -26.56 16.89
CA ASN A 39 -12.58 -25.52 17.83
C ASN A 39 -13.83 -24.67 18.18
N ASP A 40 -13.67 -23.54 18.84
CA ASP A 40 -14.80 -22.70 19.24
C ASP A 40 -15.47 -21.96 18.07
N GLN A 41 -14.79 -21.78 16.95
CA GLN A 41 -15.27 -21.01 15.80
C GLN A 41 -15.90 -21.88 14.71
N VAL A 42 -15.26 -23.02 14.38
CA VAL A 42 -15.66 -23.85 13.24
C VAL A 42 -15.56 -25.34 13.53
N VAL A 43 -16.23 -26.12 12.70
CA VAL A 43 -16.05 -27.58 12.58
C VAL A 43 -15.61 -27.90 11.16
N CYS A 44 -14.46 -28.57 11.02
CA CYS A 44 -14.03 -29.18 9.78
C CYS A 44 -14.34 -30.68 9.83
N THR A 45 -15.21 -31.14 8.95
CA THR A 45 -15.57 -32.57 8.80
C THR A 45 -14.91 -33.13 7.55
N VAL A 46 -14.17 -34.23 7.67
CA VAL A 46 -13.59 -34.96 6.54
C VAL A 46 -14.25 -36.35 6.49
N ARG A 47 -14.85 -36.66 5.34
CA ARG A 47 -15.58 -37.92 5.14
C ARG A 47 -14.91 -38.78 4.06
N LEU A 48 -14.77 -40.04 4.33
CA LEU A 48 -14.32 -41.06 3.38
C LEU A 48 -15.45 -42.05 3.09
N GLU A 49 -15.50 -42.50 1.84
CA GLU A 49 -16.36 -43.59 1.39
C GLU A 49 -15.48 -44.69 0.78
N ASP A 50 -15.65 -45.94 1.29
CA ASP A 50 -14.84 -47.08 0.85
C ASP A 50 -13.33 -46.80 0.84
N GLY A 51 -12.84 -46.07 1.87
CA GLY A 51 -11.44 -45.69 2.03
C GLY A 51 -10.96 -44.59 1.08
N ARG A 52 -11.84 -43.88 0.37
CA ARG A 52 -11.50 -42.77 -0.53
C ARG A 52 -12.05 -41.48 0.00
N LEU A 53 -11.33 -40.39 -0.21
CA LEU A 53 -11.85 -39.05 0.11
C LEU A 53 -13.13 -38.78 -0.69
N ALA A 54 -14.19 -38.43 0.01
CA ALA A 54 -15.51 -38.18 -0.56
C ALA A 54 -15.98 -36.74 -0.33
N GLU A 55 -15.69 -36.20 0.85
CA GLU A 55 -16.18 -34.85 1.20
C GLU A 55 -15.28 -34.20 2.26
N ASP A 56 -15.04 -32.92 2.16
CA ASP A 56 -14.70 -32.09 3.30
C ASP A 56 -15.72 -30.95 3.45
N ARG A 57 -16.01 -30.58 4.70
CA ARG A 57 -16.95 -29.52 5.03
C ARG A 57 -16.40 -28.65 6.14
N LEU A 58 -16.37 -27.36 5.90
CA LEU A 58 -16.08 -26.37 6.94
C LEU A 58 -17.38 -25.63 7.28
N ALA A 59 -17.76 -25.63 8.55
CA ALA A 59 -19.01 -25.01 9.01
C ALA A 59 -18.75 -24.16 10.26
N ALA A 60 -19.36 -22.97 10.31
CA ALA A 60 -19.29 -22.10 11.48
C ALA A 60 -20.06 -22.71 12.66
N ARG A 61 -19.54 -22.51 13.88
CA ARG A 61 -20.26 -22.85 15.13
C ARG A 61 -20.99 -21.63 15.65
N SER A 62 -22.13 -21.85 16.32
CA SER A 62 -22.89 -20.77 16.91
C SER A 62 -22.20 -20.23 18.17
N SER A 63 -21.43 -19.18 18.05
CA SER A 63 -21.05 -18.33 19.17
C SER A 63 -21.65 -16.94 18.93
N GLY A 64 -22.84 -16.68 19.49
CA GLY A 64 -23.42 -15.34 19.53
C GLY A 64 -24.05 -14.79 18.24
N ALA A 65 -24.32 -15.60 17.22
CA ALA A 65 -25.06 -15.15 16.05
C ALA A 65 -26.52 -14.87 16.42
N ALA A 66 -27.05 -13.75 15.94
CA ALA A 66 -28.46 -13.39 16.09
C ALA A 66 -29.37 -14.56 15.76
N ALA A 67 -30.20 -14.97 16.68
CA ALA A 67 -31.07 -16.13 16.57
C ALA A 67 -31.87 -16.09 15.26
N GLY A 68 -31.70 -17.13 14.41
CA GLY A 68 -32.55 -17.36 13.24
C GLY A 68 -31.90 -17.25 11.86
N ARG A 69 -30.62 -16.90 11.72
CA ARG A 69 -29.91 -16.97 10.42
C ARG A 69 -29.12 -18.26 10.28
N PRO A 70 -29.21 -18.99 9.13
CA PRO A 70 -28.39 -20.16 8.90
C PRO A 70 -26.91 -19.78 8.92
N LEU A 71 -26.12 -20.54 9.69
CA LEU A 71 -24.68 -20.34 9.77
C LEU A 71 -24.02 -20.71 8.44
N PRO A 72 -22.99 -19.96 7.98
CA PRO A 72 -22.30 -20.29 6.76
C PRO A 72 -21.57 -21.62 6.88
N SER A 73 -21.61 -22.39 5.80
CA SER A 73 -20.82 -23.58 5.63
C SER A 73 -20.44 -23.74 4.17
N ILE A 74 -19.31 -24.37 3.92
CA ILE A 74 -18.85 -24.74 2.58
C ILE A 74 -18.52 -26.23 2.57
N THR A 75 -19.01 -26.93 1.54
CA THR A 75 -18.78 -28.35 1.32
C THR A 75 -18.03 -28.52 0.01
N THR A 76 -17.06 -29.42 -0.03
CA THR A 76 -16.34 -29.82 -1.25
C THR A 76 -16.28 -31.34 -1.37
N ASP A 77 -15.93 -31.86 -2.56
CA ASP A 77 -15.64 -33.28 -2.79
C ASP A 77 -14.25 -33.70 -2.30
N ALA A 78 -13.59 -32.88 -1.47
CA ALA A 78 -12.26 -33.12 -0.89
C ALA A 78 -11.15 -33.45 -1.93
N GLY A 79 -11.31 -33.00 -3.17
CA GLY A 79 -10.41 -33.32 -4.28
C GLY A 79 -9.03 -32.69 -4.13
N PHE A 80 -8.04 -33.42 -4.63
CA PHE A 80 -6.72 -32.92 -4.97
C PHE A 80 -6.21 -33.61 -6.23
N THR A 81 -5.19 -33.05 -6.88
CA THR A 81 -4.65 -33.66 -8.10
C THR A 81 -3.13 -33.52 -8.15
N LEU A 82 -2.45 -34.61 -8.47
CA LEU A 82 -1.04 -34.63 -8.84
C LEU A 82 -0.95 -34.74 -10.35
N GLU A 83 -0.28 -33.77 -10.97
CA GLU A 83 -0.04 -33.76 -12.40
C GLU A 83 1.37 -34.24 -12.66
N MET A 84 1.51 -35.44 -13.23
CA MET A 84 2.79 -36.14 -13.43
C MET A 84 3.04 -36.41 -14.90
N MET A 85 4.33 -36.56 -15.23
CA MET A 85 4.79 -36.95 -16.53
C MET A 85 5.40 -38.36 -16.47
N TRP A 86 5.48 -39.01 -17.63
CA TRP A 86 6.11 -40.29 -17.74
C TRP A 86 7.61 -40.27 -17.40
N THR A 87 8.16 -41.40 -17.12
CA THR A 87 9.53 -41.58 -16.61
C THR A 87 10.64 -41.15 -17.55
N ASP A 88 10.39 -41.19 -18.86
CA ASP A 88 11.30 -40.78 -19.93
C ASP A 88 11.24 -39.30 -20.26
N TRP A 89 10.29 -38.56 -19.68
CA TRP A 89 10.19 -37.11 -19.86
C TRP A 89 11.37 -36.39 -19.18
N GLN A 90 12.09 -35.60 -19.98
CA GLN A 90 13.24 -34.82 -19.49
C GLN A 90 12.86 -33.36 -19.32
N ALA A 91 12.71 -32.92 -18.10
CA ALA A 91 12.28 -31.57 -17.78
C ALA A 91 13.12 -30.43 -18.40
N PRO A 92 14.47 -30.50 -18.43
CA PRO A 92 15.26 -29.43 -19.04
C PRO A 92 15.04 -29.35 -20.56
N GLY A 93 14.57 -28.19 -21.02
CA GLY A 93 14.42 -27.88 -22.44
C GLY A 93 13.23 -28.50 -23.16
N GLN A 94 12.35 -29.25 -22.48
CA GLN A 94 11.10 -29.71 -23.07
C GLN A 94 9.94 -28.74 -22.75
N SER A 95 9.19 -28.37 -23.78
CA SER A 95 8.01 -27.51 -23.64
C SER A 95 7.02 -28.14 -22.67
N ALA A 96 6.57 -27.36 -21.70
CA ALA A 96 5.52 -27.75 -20.74
C ALA A 96 4.22 -28.22 -21.41
N ASN A 97 4.03 -27.91 -22.68
CA ASN A 97 2.83 -28.21 -23.47
C ASN A 97 2.95 -29.47 -24.34
N ALA A 98 4.10 -30.17 -24.32
CA ALA A 98 4.40 -31.17 -25.34
C ALA A 98 3.85 -32.59 -25.06
N ALA A 99 3.26 -32.87 -23.89
CA ALA A 99 2.76 -34.21 -23.56
C ALA A 99 1.51 -34.17 -22.66
N ASN A 100 0.63 -35.16 -22.80
CA ASN A 100 -0.50 -35.32 -21.90
C ASN A 100 0.01 -35.81 -20.53
N PRO A 101 -0.20 -35.06 -19.45
CA PRO A 101 0.19 -35.48 -18.12
C PRO A 101 -0.66 -36.63 -17.60
N VAL A 102 -0.08 -37.44 -16.74
CA VAL A 102 -0.82 -38.43 -15.94
C VAL A 102 -1.42 -37.72 -14.74
N MET A 103 -2.73 -37.76 -14.63
CA MET A 103 -3.46 -37.13 -13.51
C MET A 103 -3.77 -38.18 -12.46
N VAL A 104 -3.19 -38.08 -11.27
CA VAL A 104 -3.56 -38.88 -10.09
C VAL A 104 -4.40 -38.02 -9.16
N ARG A 105 -5.66 -38.37 -9.02
CA ARG A 105 -6.64 -37.65 -8.22
C ARG A 105 -6.88 -38.32 -6.89
N ALA A 106 -7.41 -37.60 -5.93
CA ALA A 106 -7.78 -38.12 -4.61
C ALA A 106 -8.62 -39.41 -4.71
N ARG A 107 -9.57 -39.50 -5.63
CA ARG A 107 -10.45 -40.60 -5.88
C ARG A 107 -9.74 -41.86 -6.43
N ASP A 108 -8.52 -41.75 -6.94
CA ASP A 108 -7.75 -42.86 -7.50
C ASP A 108 -6.93 -43.59 -6.43
N LEU A 109 -6.97 -43.07 -5.20
CA LEU A 109 -6.15 -43.50 -4.07
C LEU A 109 -7.02 -44.11 -2.96
N VAL A 110 -6.48 -45.06 -2.23
CA VAL A 110 -7.16 -45.74 -1.10
C VAL A 110 -6.41 -45.48 0.19
N LEU A 111 -7.12 -45.17 1.27
CA LEU A 111 -6.57 -44.96 2.60
C LEU A 111 -5.84 -46.21 3.09
N THR A 112 -4.60 -46.00 3.58
CA THR A 112 -3.79 -47.07 4.19
C THR A 112 -3.49 -46.85 5.66
N GLY A 113 -3.76 -45.62 6.15
CA GLY A 113 -3.59 -45.29 7.56
C GLY A 113 -4.03 -43.88 7.86
N HIS A 114 -4.27 -43.59 9.13
CA HIS A 114 -4.59 -42.24 9.60
C HIS A 114 -4.05 -41.99 11.01
N VAL A 115 -3.78 -40.72 11.31
CA VAL A 115 -3.43 -40.25 12.65
C VAL A 115 -4.20 -38.98 12.96
N ARG A 116 -4.88 -38.95 14.11
CA ARG A 116 -5.47 -37.71 14.64
C ARG A 116 -4.79 -37.35 15.96
N ARG A 117 -4.29 -36.15 16.08
CA ARG A 117 -3.61 -35.68 17.30
C ARG A 117 -4.08 -34.29 17.70
N GLN A 118 -4.01 -34.04 19.00
CA GLN A 118 -4.07 -32.69 19.55
C GLN A 118 -2.64 -32.15 19.59
N ASP A 119 -2.42 -30.99 19.02
CA ASP A 119 -1.11 -30.36 18.99
C ASP A 119 -0.85 -29.57 20.30
N ALA A 120 0.40 -29.28 20.64
CA ALA A 120 0.78 -28.62 21.88
C ALA A 120 0.24 -27.20 22.02
N ASP A 121 -0.10 -26.55 20.90
CA ASP A 121 -0.69 -25.23 20.82
C ASP A 121 -2.23 -25.22 20.88
N GLY A 122 -2.84 -26.39 21.16
CA GLY A 122 -4.30 -26.57 21.22
C GLY A 122 -4.97 -26.82 19.87
N GLY A 123 -4.22 -26.78 18.78
CA GLY A 123 -4.72 -27.13 17.45
C GLY A 123 -4.96 -28.63 17.29
N VAL A 124 -5.72 -29.00 16.27
CA VAL A 124 -6.00 -30.41 15.93
C VAL A 124 -5.48 -30.70 14.54
N THR A 125 -4.70 -31.77 14.40
CA THR A 125 -4.21 -32.27 13.12
C THR A 125 -4.75 -33.64 12.82
N LEU A 126 -5.27 -33.84 11.58
CA LEU A 126 -5.65 -35.12 11.01
C LEU A 126 -4.76 -35.44 9.83
N GLU A 127 -3.96 -36.47 9.89
CA GLU A 127 -3.15 -37.01 8.79
C GLU A 127 -3.80 -38.23 8.19
N LEU A 128 -3.90 -38.30 6.88
CA LEU A 128 -4.44 -39.41 6.11
C LEU A 128 -3.37 -39.87 5.12
N LEU A 129 -3.08 -41.16 5.10
CA LEU A 129 -2.09 -41.79 4.22
C LEU A 129 -2.80 -42.65 3.19
N PHE A 130 -2.53 -42.42 1.92
CA PHE A 130 -3.17 -43.06 0.78
C PHE A 130 -2.14 -43.75 -0.09
N ARG A 131 -2.57 -44.79 -0.84
CA ARG A 131 -1.78 -45.41 -1.90
C ARG A 131 -2.61 -45.59 -3.17
N ASP A 132 -1.93 -45.62 -4.31
CA ASP A 132 -2.50 -46.06 -5.57
C ASP A 132 -2.66 -47.58 -5.60
N ALA A 133 -3.50 -48.10 -6.50
CA ALA A 133 -3.79 -49.58 -6.59
C ALA A 133 -2.52 -50.40 -6.90
N ALA A 134 -1.53 -49.86 -7.57
CA ALA A 134 -0.27 -50.54 -7.85
C ALA A 134 0.70 -50.48 -6.67
N GLY A 135 0.43 -49.65 -5.64
CA GLY A 135 1.31 -49.43 -4.49
C GLY A 135 2.66 -48.76 -4.89
N CYS A 136 2.65 -48.01 -5.98
CA CYS A 136 3.83 -47.27 -6.47
C CYS A 136 3.96 -45.92 -5.81
N LEU A 137 2.82 -45.25 -5.60
CA LEU A 137 2.75 -43.92 -5.02
C LEU A 137 2.15 -43.96 -3.62
N GLU A 138 2.71 -43.18 -2.73
CA GLU A 138 2.12 -42.90 -1.41
C GLU A 138 1.91 -41.39 -1.28
N VAL A 139 0.68 -41.03 -0.87
CA VAL A 139 0.26 -39.62 -0.75
C VAL A 139 -0.21 -39.40 0.68
N ARG A 140 0.31 -38.39 1.32
CA ARG A 140 -0.10 -37.91 2.64
C ARG A 140 -0.84 -36.59 2.48
N THR A 141 -2.06 -36.50 2.99
CA THR A 141 -2.73 -35.23 3.19
C THR A 141 -2.98 -34.98 4.66
N ALA A 142 -2.75 -33.76 5.13
CA ALA A 142 -3.01 -33.40 6.52
C ALA A 142 -3.90 -32.17 6.58
N TYR A 143 -4.94 -32.25 7.40
CA TYR A 143 -5.81 -31.13 7.76
C TYR A 143 -5.40 -30.62 9.14
N ARG A 144 -5.17 -29.32 9.25
CA ARG A 144 -4.85 -28.66 10.52
C ARG A 144 -5.84 -27.54 10.81
N LEU A 145 -6.46 -27.61 11.99
CA LEU A 145 -7.32 -26.58 12.55
C LEU A 145 -6.68 -26.04 13.82
N ASP A 146 -6.19 -24.80 13.78
CA ASP A 146 -5.62 -24.13 14.94
C ASP A 146 -6.74 -23.75 15.96
N ALA A 147 -6.37 -23.58 17.24
CA ALA A 147 -7.33 -23.44 18.35
C ALA A 147 -8.35 -22.29 18.14
N ASP A 148 -7.90 -21.15 17.61
CA ASP A 148 -8.72 -19.95 17.43
C ASP A 148 -9.01 -19.62 15.95
N ALA A 149 -8.74 -20.58 15.02
CA ALA A 149 -8.87 -20.31 13.60
C ALA A 149 -10.32 -20.47 13.11
N PHE A 150 -10.73 -19.60 12.21
CA PHE A 150 -11.96 -19.71 11.40
C PHE A 150 -11.67 -20.29 10.00
N PHE A 151 -10.51 -20.91 9.85
CA PHE A 151 -10.01 -21.53 8.62
C PHE A 151 -9.28 -22.83 8.93
N VAL A 152 -9.21 -23.70 7.94
CA VAL A 152 -8.44 -24.93 7.98
C VAL A 152 -7.34 -24.89 6.92
N ARG A 153 -6.16 -25.41 7.25
CA ARG A 153 -5.07 -25.64 6.31
C ARG A 153 -5.03 -27.09 5.91
N ARG A 154 -4.77 -27.32 4.63
CA ARG A 154 -4.55 -28.65 4.06
C ARG A 154 -3.18 -28.70 3.41
N THR A 155 -2.35 -29.66 3.78
CA THR A 155 -1.06 -29.95 3.13
C THR A 155 -1.17 -31.22 2.30
N LEU A 156 -0.33 -31.32 1.26
CA LEU A 156 -0.25 -32.49 0.41
C LEU A 156 1.22 -32.85 0.16
N ALA A 157 1.59 -34.09 0.41
CA ALA A 157 2.90 -34.62 0.13
C ALA A 157 2.79 -35.94 -0.64
N VAL A 158 3.74 -36.19 -1.52
CA VAL A 158 3.80 -37.40 -2.33
C VAL A 158 5.21 -37.99 -2.32
N ARG A 159 5.31 -39.32 -2.35
CA ARG A 159 6.57 -40.03 -2.60
C ARG A 159 6.31 -41.25 -3.48
N GLN A 160 7.37 -41.70 -4.14
CA GLN A 160 7.32 -42.91 -4.95
C GLN A 160 8.07 -44.04 -4.26
N LEU A 161 7.36 -45.17 -4.02
CA LEU A 161 7.90 -46.30 -3.29
C LEU A 161 8.56 -47.34 -4.19
N LYS A 162 8.09 -47.47 -5.43
CA LYS A 162 8.60 -48.45 -6.42
C LYS A 162 8.29 -48.05 -7.84
N GLY A 163 8.88 -48.69 -8.80
CA GLY A 163 8.76 -48.40 -10.22
C GLY A 163 9.78 -47.33 -10.67
N ALA A 164 9.75 -46.99 -11.94
CA ALA A 164 10.58 -45.91 -12.49
C ALA A 164 10.08 -44.53 -12.03
N PRO A 165 10.96 -43.59 -11.66
CA PRO A 165 10.56 -42.29 -11.11
C PRO A 165 9.68 -41.49 -12.07
N HIS A 166 8.52 -41.00 -11.60
CA HIS A 166 7.72 -40.05 -12.32
C HIS A 166 8.26 -38.62 -12.10
N PHE A 167 8.01 -37.74 -13.05
CA PHE A 167 8.27 -36.33 -12.94
C PHE A 167 6.97 -35.62 -12.50
N LEU A 168 6.99 -35.03 -11.30
CA LEU A 168 5.87 -34.25 -10.77
C LEU A 168 5.92 -32.84 -11.31
N ARG A 169 4.94 -32.46 -12.17
CA ARG A 169 4.82 -31.11 -12.73
C ARG A 169 4.19 -30.13 -11.75
N TRP A 170 2.99 -30.49 -11.26
CA TRP A 170 2.16 -29.67 -10.41
C TRP A 170 1.59 -30.47 -9.26
N ILE A 171 1.43 -29.78 -8.13
CA ILE A 171 0.57 -30.21 -7.02
C ILE A 171 -0.61 -29.24 -6.95
N TRP A 172 -1.82 -29.76 -7.14
CA TRP A 172 -3.07 -29.08 -6.87
C TRP A 172 -3.56 -29.56 -5.50
N THR A 173 -3.11 -28.87 -4.43
CA THR A 173 -3.45 -29.22 -3.05
C THR A 173 -4.97 -29.11 -2.83
N GLN A 174 -5.64 -28.18 -3.50
CA GLN A 174 -7.09 -28.09 -3.64
C GLN A 174 -7.44 -28.24 -5.11
N ASP A 175 -8.28 -29.21 -5.46
CA ASP A 175 -8.87 -29.39 -6.80
C ASP A 175 -10.25 -30.01 -6.58
N SER A 176 -11.16 -29.18 -6.05
CA SER A 176 -12.40 -29.65 -5.43
C SER A 176 -13.61 -28.94 -6.03
N ARG A 177 -14.63 -29.72 -6.35
CA ARG A 177 -15.95 -29.21 -6.70
C ARG A 177 -16.70 -28.76 -5.45
N LEU A 178 -17.32 -27.59 -5.50
CA LEU A 178 -18.17 -27.12 -4.42
C LEU A 178 -19.51 -27.88 -4.43
N GLY A 179 -19.94 -28.30 -3.25
CA GLY A 179 -21.17 -29.08 -3.08
C GLY A 179 -22.45 -28.25 -3.19
N ASP A 180 -22.35 -26.98 -2.85
CA ASP A 180 -23.47 -26.05 -2.76
C ASP A 180 -23.49 -25.08 -3.95
N ALA A 181 -24.67 -24.52 -4.25
CA ALA A 181 -24.78 -23.39 -5.15
C ALA A 181 -24.18 -22.14 -4.49
N VAL A 182 -23.16 -21.56 -5.09
CA VAL A 182 -22.43 -20.41 -4.58
C VAL A 182 -22.32 -19.32 -5.63
N GLN A 183 -22.22 -18.07 -5.18
CA GLN A 183 -21.87 -16.95 -6.03
C GLN A 183 -20.36 -16.70 -5.93
N THR A 184 -19.64 -16.78 -7.03
CA THR A 184 -18.22 -16.37 -7.08
C THR A 184 -18.12 -14.86 -6.90
N LEU A 185 -17.40 -14.44 -5.85
CA LEU A 185 -17.11 -13.03 -5.57
C LEU A 185 -15.77 -12.63 -6.19
N LYS A 186 -14.77 -13.52 -6.11
CA LYS A 186 -13.46 -13.37 -6.73
C LYS A 186 -13.04 -14.69 -7.35
N PRO A 187 -12.74 -14.72 -8.65
CA PRO A 187 -12.45 -15.96 -9.36
C PRO A 187 -11.05 -16.53 -9.10
N GLY A 188 -10.21 -15.83 -8.33
CA GLY A 188 -8.81 -16.17 -8.15
C GLY A 188 -7.91 -15.44 -9.15
N GLY A 189 -6.78 -16.07 -9.47
CA GLY A 189 -5.73 -15.59 -10.36
C GLY A 189 -4.35 -15.93 -9.81
N PHE A 190 -3.30 -15.55 -10.54
CA PHE A 190 -1.92 -15.76 -10.11
C PHE A 190 -1.64 -15.05 -8.78
N GLY A 191 -1.38 -15.82 -7.74
CA GLY A 191 -1.17 -15.34 -6.38
C GLY A 191 -2.41 -14.72 -5.70
N GLN A 192 -3.62 -14.77 -6.28
CA GLN A 192 -4.82 -14.17 -5.69
C GLN A 192 -5.75 -15.23 -5.09
N PRO A 193 -6.49 -14.93 -4.00
CA PRO A 193 -7.44 -15.88 -3.43
C PRO A 193 -8.67 -16.06 -4.33
N VAL A 194 -9.32 -17.20 -4.20
CA VAL A 194 -10.71 -17.42 -4.64
C VAL A 194 -11.64 -17.05 -3.49
N ALA A 195 -12.74 -16.36 -3.78
CA ALA A 195 -13.77 -16.08 -2.80
C ALA A 195 -15.17 -16.33 -3.35
N VAL A 196 -16.03 -16.90 -2.51
CA VAL A 196 -17.42 -17.23 -2.83
C VAL A 196 -18.37 -16.78 -1.74
N ARG A 197 -19.60 -16.47 -2.11
CA ARG A 197 -20.69 -16.26 -1.17
C ARG A 197 -21.43 -17.59 -0.96
N CYS A 198 -21.64 -17.96 0.28
CA CYS A 198 -22.40 -19.15 0.67
C CYS A 198 -23.34 -18.81 1.83
N GLY A 199 -24.65 -18.96 1.61
CA GLY A 199 -25.65 -18.59 2.61
C GLY A 199 -25.59 -17.10 2.98
N ALA A 200 -25.61 -16.81 4.29
CA ALA A 200 -25.54 -15.45 4.83
C ALA A 200 -24.11 -14.88 4.89
N GLY A 201 -23.11 -15.72 4.66
CA GLY A 201 -21.68 -15.38 4.70
C GLY A 201 -20.95 -15.77 3.43
N GLY A 202 -19.72 -16.23 3.58
CA GLY A 202 -18.92 -16.70 2.45
C GLY A 202 -17.72 -17.54 2.86
N ALA A 203 -16.92 -17.90 1.86
CA ALA A 203 -15.69 -18.64 2.05
C ALA A 203 -14.60 -18.11 1.12
N PHE A 204 -13.34 -18.30 1.51
CA PHE A 204 -12.19 -18.03 0.68
C PHE A 204 -11.28 -19.26 0.62
N PHE A 205 -10.54 -19.35 -0.50
CA PHE A 205 -9.59 -20.42 -0.76
C PHE A 205 -8.31 -19.84 -1.33
N GLY A 206 -7.19 -20.51 -1.10
CA GLY A 206 -5.92 -20.21 -1.71
C GLY A 206 -4.82 -21.16 -1.31
N LEU A 207 -3.67 -20.99 -1.96
CA LEU A 207 -2.44 -21.69 -1.58
C LEU A 207 -1.51 -20.71 -0.89
N GLU A 208 -0.94 -21.05 0.25
CA GLU A 208 0.01 -20.22 1.02
C GLU A 208 1.37 -20.15 0.31
N TYR A 209 1.35 -19.69 -0.94
CA TYR A 209 2.50 -19.57 -1.82
C TYR A 209 2.31 -18.34 -2.74
N PRO A 210 3.27 -17.38 -2.78
CA PRO A 210 3.09 -16.17 -3.57
C PRO A 210 2.85 -16.39 -5.05
N ALA A 211 3.43 -17.43 -5.65
CA ALA A 211 3.26 -17.78 -7.06
C ALA A 211 2.18 -18.85 -7.30
N ALA A 212 1.21 -18.96 -6.41
CA ALA A 212 0.13 -19.94 -6.54
C ALA A 212 -0.76 -19.65 -7.74
N GLU A 213 -1.21 -20.71 -8.41
CA GLU A 213 -2.33 -20.67 -9.32
C GLU A 213 -3.60 -21.03 -8.54
N ASN A 214 -4.47 -20.03 -8.35
CA ASN A 214 -5.75 -20.21 -7.67
C ASN A 214 -6.87 -19.82 -8.63
N ALA A 215 -7.86 -20.67 -8.82
CA ALA A 215 -8.96 -20.40 -9.73
C ALA A 215 -10.27 -21.03 -9.27
N ALA A 216 -11.37 -20.32 -9.49
CA ALA A 216 -12.71 -20.89 -9.53
C ALA A 216 -13.08 -21.13 -11.00
N VAL A 217 -13.16 -22.39 -11.40
CA VAL A 217 -13.48 -22.79 -12.77
C VAL A 217 -14.94 -23.22 -12.83
N SER A 218 -15.71 -22.63 -13.74
CA SER A 218 -17.12 -23.01 -13.96
C SER A 218 -17.20 -24.45 -14.46
N SER A 219 -18.16 -25.23 -13.94
CA SER A 219 -18.48 -26.55 -14.40
C SER A 219 -19.84 -26.56 -15.14
N ALA A 220 -20.11 -27.62 -15.87
CA ALA A 220 -21.32 -27.74 -16.68
C ALA A 220 -22.64 -27.72 -15.87
N ASP A 221 -22.57 -27.92 -14.54
CA ASP A 221 -23.70 -27.94 -13.63
C ASP A 221 -23.73 -26.73 -12.69
N ASP A 222 -23.09 -25.60 -13.07
CA ASP A 222 -23.01 -24.34 -12.34
C ASP A 222 -22.39 -24.42 -10.93
N ARG A 223 -21.79 -25.56 -10.58
CA ARG A 223 -21.03 -25.70 -9.34
C ARG A 223 -19.54 -25.50 -9.61
N PRO A 224 -18.92 -24.42 -9.15
CA PRO A 224 -17.53 -24.14 -9.47
C PRO A 224 -16.59 -25.19 -8.87
N VAL A 225 -15.51 -25.47 -9.62
CA VAL A 225 -14.34 -26.21 -9.13
C VAL A 225 -13.30 -25.20 -8.66
N VAL A 226 -12.93 -25.29 -7.40
CA VAL A 226 -11.83 -24.49 -6.84
C VAL A 226 -10.53 -25.26 -7.00
N ARG A 227 -9.57 -24.62 -7.66
CA ARG A 227 -8.22 -25.15 -7.86
C ARG A 227 -7.19 -24.22 -7.22
N CYS A 228 -6.35 -24.78 -6.33
CA CYS A 228 -5.23 -24.06 -5.73
C CYS A 228 -3.99 -24.96 -5.79
N GLY A 229 -2.99 -24.52 -6.53
CA GLY A 229 -1.82 -25.33 -6.78
C GLY A 229 -0.57 -24.57 -7.14
N GLN A 230 0.53 -25.30 -7.28
CA GLN A 230 1.84 -24.76 -7.64
C GLN A 230 2.63 -25.70 -8.54
N GLU A 231 3.57 -25.13 -9.27
CA GLU A 231 4.60 -25.85 -10.02
C GLU A 231 5.55 -26.59 -9.06
N MET A 232 6.00 -27.78 -9.47
CA MET A 232 6.94 -28.59 -8.69
C MET A 232 8.25 -28.86 -9.42
N GLY A 233 8.21 -29.42 -10.63
CA GLY A 233 9.38 -29.65 -11.46
C GLY A 233 10.38 -30.65 -10.90
N VAL A 234 9.93 -31.69 -10.19
CA VAL A 234 10.81 -32.62 -9.48
C VAL A 234 10.56 -34.08 -9.89
N ARG A 235 11.61 -34.88 -9.91
CA ARG A 235 11.48 -36.34 -10.00
C ARG A 235 11.14 -36.90 -8.63
N LEU A 236 10.10 -37.71 -8.57
CA LEU A 236 9.69 -38.36 -7.33
C LEU A 236 10.68 -39.49 -6.98
N GLY A 237 10.93 -39.64 -5.69
CA GLY A 237 11.74 -40.69 -5.08
C GLY A 237 11.09 -41.18 -3.78
N PRO A 238 11.85 -41.94 -2.96
CA PRO A 238 11.34 -42.45 -1.68
C PRO A 238 11.15 -41.37 -0.62
N GLU A 239 11.75 -40.21 -0.81
CA GLU A 239 11.62 -39.05 0.07
C GLU A 239 10.32 -38.29 -0.22
N TRP A 240 9.71 -37.68 0.83
CA TRP A 240 8.51 -36.88 0.68
C TRP A 240 8.77 -35.59 -0.08
N THR A 241 7.97 -35.34 -1.10
CA THR A 241 7.89 -34.08 -1.82
C THR A 241 6.60 -33.38 -1.40
N GLU A 242 6.72 -32.21 -0.76
CA GLU A 242 5.61 -31.45 -0.22
C GLU A 242 5.26 -30.24 -1.07
N GLY A 243 3.96 -29.97 -1.24
CA GLY A 243 3.44 -28.69 -1.75
C GLY A 243 3.15 -27.71 -0.62
N ALA A 244 2.93 -26.46 -0.98
CA ALA A 244 2.48 -25.44 -0.04
C ALA A 244 1.08 -25.76 0.51
N PRO A 245 0.76 -25.32 1.73
CA PRO A 245 -0.57 -25.51 2.31
C PRO A 245 -1.65 -24.78 1.52
N ALA A 246 -2.77 -25.44 1.27
CA ALA A 246 -4.00 -24.78 0.85
C ALA A 246 -4.81 -24.36 2.09
N VAL A 247 -5.43 -23.19 2.03
CA VAL A 247 -6.32 -22.67 3.06
C VAL A 247 -7.76 -22.64 2.57
N THR A 248 -8.69 -23.05 3.42
CA THR A 248 -10.13 -22.82 3.29
C THR A 248 -10.60 -22.07 4.52
N GLY A 249 -11.12 -20.84 4.37
CA GLY A 249 -11.62 -20.03 5.47
C GLY A 249 -13.08 -19.66 5.31
N LEU A 250 -13.78 -19.43 6.43
CA LEU A 250 -15.16 -18.99 6.47
C LEU A 250 -15.28 -17.54 6.90
N ALA A 251 -16.15 -16.80 6.23
CA ALA A 251 -16.64 -15.51 6.65
C ALA A 251 -18.08 -15.64 7.18
N PRO A 252 -18.37 -15.30 8.44
CA PRO A 252 -19.71 -15.39 9.00
C PRO A 252 -20.70 -14.36 8.45
N ASP A 253 -20.20 -13.36 7.74
CA ASP A 253 -20.93 -12.27 7.09
C ASP A 253 -20.52 -12.12 5.62
N PRO A 254 -21.21 -11.29 4.81
CA PRO A 254 -20.93 -11.17 3.37
C PRO A 254 -19.60 -10.48 3.02
N HIS A 255 -18.84 -9.98 4.01
CA HIS A 255 -17.63 -9.20 3.80
C HIS A 255 -16.36 -10.09 3.74
N VAL A 256 -16.35 -11.05 2.82
CA VAL A 256 -15.32 -12.11 2.71
C VAL A 256 -13.90 -11.54 2.62
N LYS A 257 -13.70 -10.40 1.94
CA LYS A 257 -12.40 -9.74 1.83
C LYS A 257 -11.84 -9.32 3.20
N LEU A 258 -12.68 -8.81 4.09
CA LEU A 258 -12.26 -8.42 5.45
C LEU A 258 -11.84 -9.64 6.28
N TRP A 259 -12.55 -10.76 6.14
CA TRP A 259 -12.19 -12.01 6.80
C TRP A 259 -10.90 -12.60 6.23
N PHE A 260 -10.71 -12.51 4.91
CA PHE A 260 -9.44 -12.87 4.29
C PHE A 260 -8.28 -12.01 4.82
N TRP A 261 -8.44 -10.71 5.00
CA TRP A 261 -7.42 -9.85 5.62
C TRP A 261 -7.18 -10.21 7.10
N ARG A 262 -8.21 -10.58 7.87
CA ARG A 262 -8.03 -11.10 9.23
C ARG A 262 -7.22 -12.40 9.24
N TYR A 263 -7.46 -13.29 8.27
CA TYR A 263 -6.64 -14.48 8.10
C TYR A 263 -5.17 -14.10 7.83
N LEU A 264 -4.89 -13.13 6.94
CA LEU A 264 -3.53 -12.66 6.68
C LEU A 264 -2.82 -12.15 7.94
N GLU A 265 -3.53 -11.48 8.86
CA GLU A 265 -2.96 -11.04 10.14
C GLU A 265 -2.48 -12.19 11.02
N THR A 266 -3.05 -13.40 10.87
CA THR A 266 -2.64 -14.58 11.63
C THR A 266 -1.42 -15.29 11.06
N ILE A 267 -1.15 -15.11 9.76
CA ILE A 267 -0.09 -15.85 9.06
C ILE A 267 1.14 -15.01 8.73
N ARG A 268 1.04 -13.69 8.82
CA ARG A 268 2.14 -12.79 8.45
C ARG A 268 3.39 -13.01 9.30
N VAL A 269 4.54 -12.84 8.66
CA VAL A 269 5.85 -13.10 9.28
C VAL A 269 6.20 -12.11 10.39
N ALA A 270 5.65 -10.91 10.36
CA ALA A 270 5.86 -9.87 11.37
C ALA A 270 4.59 -9.02 11.56
N PRO A 271 4.34 -8.50 12.76
CA PRO A 271 3.21 -7.60 13.03
C PRO A 271 3.29 -6.34 12.17
N LEU A 272 2.13 -5.87 11.70
CA LEU A 272 2.03 -4.59 11.02
C LEU A 272 2.36 -3.44 11.98
N ARG A 273 3.29 -2.56 11.57
CA ARG A 273 3.74 -1.41 12.36
C ARG A 273 4.09 -0.23 11.46
N PRO A 274 3.94 1.01 11.91
CA PRO A 274 4.47 2.15 11.18
C PRO A 274 6.01 2.08 11.17
N TYR A 275 6.61 2.36 10.04
CA TYR A 275 8.06 2.28 9.87
C TYR A 275 8.56 3.48 9.06
N LEU A 276 9.24 4.41 9.71
CA LEU A 276 9.75 5.63 9.11
C LEU A 276 11.23 5.48 8.81
N LEU A 277 11.62 5.67 7.56
CA LEU A 277 13.01 5.58 7.16
C LEU A 277 13.46 6.71 6.25
N TYR A 278 14.76 6.98 6.27
CA TYR A 278 15.46 7.77 5.27
C TYR A 278 16.21 6.83 4.32
N ASN A 279 16.23 7.18 3.04
CA ASN A 279 16.94 6.43 2.01
C ASN A 279 17.87 7.37 1.23
N THR A 280 19.12 6.95 1.01
CA THR A 280 20.16 7.79 0.41
C THR A 280 20.03 7.98 -1.10
N TRP A 281 19.19 7.24 -1.82
CA TRP A 281 19.18 7.13 -3.29
C TRP A 281 19.15 8.46 -4.05
N TYR A 282 18.39 9.43 -3.58
CA TYR A 282 18.30 10.75 -4.22
C TYR A 282 19.12 11.86 -3.52
N ASP A 283 19.94 11.47 -2.52
CA ASP A 283 20.80 12.40 -1.80
C ASP A 283 22.29 12.15 -2.05
N VAL A 284 22.75 10.92 -1.78
CA VAL A 284 24.16 10.52 -1.99
C VAL A 284 24.25 9.15 -2.65
N ARG A 285 25.22 8.99 -3.58
CA ARG A 285 25.44 7.76 -4.35
C ARG A 285 26.93 7.40 -4.40
N ALA A 286 27.22 6.27 -5.06
CA ALA A 286 28.60 5.84 -5.32
C ALA A 286 29.41 6.93 -6.04
N PRO A 287 30.75 7.01 -5.81
CA PRO A 287 31.59 8.00 -6.44
C PRO A 287 31.60 7.92 -7.98
N GLU A 288 31.31 6.74 -8.55
CA GLU A 288 31.20 6.58 -10.01
C GLU A 288 29.94 7.21 -10.60
N MET A 289 28.95 7.52 -9.76
CA MET A 289 27.62 8.01 -10.19
C MET A 289 27.45 9.51 -9.99
N VAL A 290 28.25 10.17 -9.16
CA VAL A 290 28.13 11.57 -8.82
C VAL A 290 29.46 12.30 -8.97
N LYS A 291 29.39 13.60 -9.28
CA LYS A 291 30.58 14.45 -9.47
C LYS A 291 30.88 15.32 -8.25
N GLU A 292 29.83 15.73 -7.56
CA GLU A 292 29.95 16.65 -6.42
C GLU A 292 30.43 15.89 -5.17
N PRO A 293 31.53 16.31 -4.53
CA PRO A 293 32.04 15.61 -3.34
C PRO A 293 31.01 15.47 -2.21
N GLY A 294 30.13 16.44 -2.03
CA GLY A 294 29.06 16.41 -1.02
C GLY A 294 27.96 15.38 -1.29
N GLN A 295 27.90 14.82 -2.51
CA GLN A 295 26.92 13.83 -2.93
C GLN A 295 27.50 12.39 -2.97
N VAL A 296 28.77 12.24 -2.63
CA VAL A 296 29.41 10.91 -2.56
C VAL A 296 28.95 10.19 -1.29
N MET A 297 28.51 8.94 -1.43
CA MET A 297 28.18 8.07 -0.30
C MET A 297 29.48 7.63 0.39
N ASN A 298 29.84 8.33 1.47
CA ASN A 298 30.99 8.06 2.29
C ASN A 298 30.71 8.34 3.77
N GLU A 299 31.62 7.90 4.65
CA GLU A 299 31.49 8.05 6.09
C GLU A 299 31.22 9.50 6.51
N ALA A 300 31.97 10.46 5.97
CA ALA A 300 31.89 11.88 6.35
C ALA A 300 30.52 12.49 5.96
N ASN A 301 30.07 12.28 4.73
CA ASN A 301 28.77 12.79 4.27
C ASN A 301 27.60 12.16 5.01
N LEU A 302 27.64 10.85 5.28
CA LEU A 302 26.59 10.18 6.03
C LEU A 302 26.52 10.68 7.46
N LEU A 303 27.67 10.90 8.14
CA LEU A 303 27.67 11.47 9.51
C LEU A 303 27.13 12.92 9.51
N ARG A 304 27.42 13.71 8.47
CA ARG A 304 26.84 15.03 8.29
C ARG A 304 25.32 14.97 8.18
N ILE A 305 24.80 14.09 7.33
CA ILE A 305 23.35 13.90 7.11
C ILE A 305 22.68 13.43 8.42
N ILE A 306 23.27 12.47 9.13
CA ILE A 306 22.77 12.02 10.44
C ILE A 306 22.71 13.18 11.43
N GLY A 307 23.74 14.04 11.45
CA GLY A 307 23.76 15.27 12.27
C GLY A 307 22.63 16.23 11.93
N GLN A 308 22.27 16.37 10.66
CA GLN A 308 21.14 17.20 10.23
C GLN A 308 19.80 16.61 10.71
N PHE A 309 19.58 15.30 10.57
CA PHE A 309 18.40 14.63 11.16
C PHE A 309 18.34 14.77 12.68
N LYS A 310 19.49 14.65 13.37
CA LYS A 310 19.57 14.90 14.82
C LYS A 310 19.04 16.28 15.19
N THR A 311 19.42 17.32 14.43
CA THR A 311 19.02 18.69 14.67
C THR A 311 17.56 18.95 14.29
N GLU A 312 17.23 18.69 13.02
CA GLU A 312 15.95 19.13 12.45
C GLU A 312 14.78 18.24 12.87
N MET A 313 14.99 16.92 12.91
CA MET A 313 13.91 15.98 13.14
C MET A 313 13.80 15.60 14.62
N VAL A 314 14.92 15.22 15.25
CA VAL A 314 14.91 14.74 16.63
C VAL A 314 14.83 15.90 17.61
N ALA A 315 15.79 16.83 17.60
CA ALA A 315 15.87 17.89 18.59
C ALA A 315 14.75 18.93 18.48
N LYS A 316 14.45 19.39 17.26
CA LYS A 316 13.40 20.41 17.04
C LYS A 316 11.98 19.83 17.06
N ARG A 317 11.79 18.58 16.61
CA ARG A 317 10.45 18.04 16.32
C ARG A 317 10.10 16.75 17.06
N GLY A 318 11.03 16.19 17.84
CA GLY A 318 10.77 14.99 18.64
C GLY A 318 10.38 13.74 17.86
N LEU A 319 10.84 13.61 16.60
CA LEU A 319 10.62 12.46 15.75
C LEU A 319 11.94 11.72 15.52
N THR A 320 11.86 10.39 15.43
CA THR A 320 13.01 9.52 15.17
C THR A 320 12.72 8.63 13.98
N LEU A 321 13.73 8.41 13.15
CA LEU A 321 13.69 7.40 12.09
C LEU A 321 13.79 6.01 12.71
N ASP A 322 13.04 5.03 12.16
CA ASP A 322 13.21 3.64 12.50
C ASP A 322 14.46 3.06 11.79
N ALA A 323 14.75 3.52 10.56
CA ALA A 323 15.97 3.16 9.84
C ALA A 323 16.57 4.30 9.01
N PHE A 324 17.90 4.23 8.84
CA PHE A 324 18.68 5.04 7.91
C PHE A 324 19.32 4.10 6.90
N VAL A 325 18.87 4.19 5.62
CA VAL A 325 19.15 3.16 4.61
C VAL A 325 20.21 3.65 3.64
N LEU A 326 21.29 2.89 3.54
CA LEU A 326 22.28 3.01 2.47
C LEU A 326 21.73 2.27 1.24
N ASP A 327 21.38 3.01 0.21
CA ASP A 327 20.86 2.48 -1.05
C ASP A 327 22.03 2.07 -2.00
N ASP A 328 21.78 1.80 -3.28
CA ASP A 328 22.77 1.33 -4.26
C ASP A 328 24.02 2.24 -4.30
N GLY A 329 25.19 1.65 -4.09
CA GLY A 329 26.49 2.34 -4.10
C GLY A 329 27.32 2.25 -2.82
N TRP A 330 26.83 1.58 -1.78
CA TRP A 330 27.59 1.35 -0.55
C TRP A 330 28.72 0.32 -0.73
N ASP A 331 28.59 -0.55 -1.72
CA ASP A 331 29.52 -1.64 -2.03
C ASP A 331 30.34 -1.40 -3.29
N VAL A 332 31.43 -2.12 -3.42
CA VAL A 332 32.26 -2.13 -4.64
C VAL A 332 31.57 -2.93 -5.73
N TYR A 333 31.25 -2.33 -6.87
CA TYR A 333 30.52 -3.01 -7.95
C TYR A 333 31.23 -4.24 -8.53
N ARG A 334 32.56 -4.27 -8.55
CA ARG A 334 33.39 -5.45 -8.91
C ARG A 334 33.77 -6.25 -7.69
N SER A 335 32.76 -6.80 -7.00
CA SER A 335 32.92 -7.61 -5.81
C SER A 335 31.68 -8.46 -5.55
N ASP A 336 31.73 -9.30 -4.54
CA ASP A 336 30.61 -10.04 -3.97
C ASP A 336 29.93 -9.26 -2.82
N TRP A 337 29.55 -8.02 -3.11
CA TRP A 337 28.89 -7.11 -2.16
C TRP A 337 29.80 -6.70 -0.98
N VAL A 338 31.04 -6.32 -1.29
CA VAL A 338 32.00 -5.87 -0.27
C VAL A 338 31.90 -4.35 -0.08
N LEU A 339 31.86 -3.92 1.19
CA LEU A 339 31.85 -2.50 1.55
C LEU A 339 33.04 -1.76 0.95
N ARG A 340 32.82 -0.55 0.46
CA ARG A 340 33.85 0.34 -0.11
C ARG A 340 34.80 0.81 0.98
N SER A 341 36.02 0.27 1.04
CA SER A 341 37.00 0.62 2.08
C SER A 341 37.59 2.03 1.94
N ALA A 342 37.56 2.62 0.75
CA ALA A 342 38.02 4.00 0.53
C ALA A 342 37.04 5.02 1.08
N GLU A 343 35.76 4.80 0.88
CA GLU A 343 34.65 5.63 1.34
C GLU A 343 34.29 5.38 2.80
N PHE A 344 34.58 4.18 3.31
CA PHE A 344 34.30 3.73 4.68
C PHE A 344 35.57 3.15 5.34
N PRO A 345 36.60 3.97 5.59
CA PRO A 345 37.86 3.50 6.12
C PRO A 345 37.78 2.86 7.51
N ASN A 346 36.75 3.20 8.28
CA ASN A 346 36.47 2.66 9.62
C ASN A 346 35.30 1.65 9.60
N GLY A 347 34.91 1.13 8.43
CA GLY A 347 33.73 0.30 8.25
C GLY A 347 32.43 1.05 8.52
N LEU A 348 31.36 0.32 8.87
CA LEU A 348 30.05 0.91 9.22
C LEU A 348 29.96 1.32 10.70
N GLY A 349 31.01 1.07 11.50
CA GLY A 349 31.03 1.30 12.95
C GLY A 349 30.68 2.75 13.35
N PRO A 350 31.32 3.80 12.78
CA PRO A 350 31.01 5.20 13.11
C PRO A 350 29.54 5.57 12.83
N ILE A 351 29.03 5.18 11.65
CA ILE A 351 27.65 5.44 11.25
C ILE A 351 26.68 4.77 12.21
N ARG A 352 26.88 3.48 12.50
CA ARG A 352 26.06 2.72 13.44
C ARG A 352 26.01 3.36 14.82
N ARG A 353 27.14 3.84 15.35
CA ARG A 353 27.17 4.54 16.65
C ARG A 353 26.36 5.83 16.61
N ALA A 354 26.54 6.65 15.59
CA ALA A 354 25.80 7.89 15.43
C ALA A 354 24.28 7.66 15.32
N LEU A 355 23.87 6.61 14.59
CA LEU A 355 22.45 6.22 14.48
C LEU A 355 21.90 5.68 15.81
N ALA A 356 22.68 4.88 16.52
CA ALA A 356 22.26 4.34 17.83
C ALA A 356 21.98 5.45 18.87
N GLU A 357 22.72 6.57 18.84
CA GLU A 357 22.44 7.75 19.68
C GLU A 357 21.04 8.36 19.40
N LEU A 358 20.50 8.13 18.20
CA LEU A 358 19.17 8.61 17.80
C LEU A 358 18.08 7.54 17.97
N GLY A 359 18.43 6.33 18.39
CA GLY A 359 17.50 5.20 18.42
C GLY A 359 17.14 4.69 17.03
N THR A 360 17.93 5.03 16.00
CA THR A 360 17.73 4.69 14.60
C THR A 360 18.59 3.48 14.23
N ARG A 361 18.07 2.57 13.41
CA ARG A 361 18.80 1.39 12.94
C ARG A 361 19.44 1.65 11.58
N LEU A 362 20.52 0.94 11.29
CA LEU A 362 21.11 0.92 9.97
C LEU A 362 20.28 0.03 9.04
N GLY A 363 20.00 0.51 7.82
CA GLY A 363 19.40 -0.25 6.73
C GLY A 363 20.34 -0.37 5.53
N ILE A 364 20.24 -1.47 4.79
CA ILE A 364 21.05 -1.73 3.60
C ILE A 364 20.17 -2.18 2.44
N TRP A 365 20.44 -1.59 1.28
CA TRP A 365 19.88 -2.02 0.00
C TRP A 365 20.76 -3.11 -0.64
N PHE A 366 20.11 -4.04 -1.32
CA PHE A 366 20.74 -5.00 -2.22
C PHE A 366 19.92 -5.16 -3.50
N GLY A 367 20.60 -5.38 -4.62
CA GLY A 367 19.99 -5.92 -5.82
C GLY A 367 20.29 -7.43 -5.94
N PRO A 368 19.52 -8.34 -5.33
CA PRO A 368 19.87 -9.74 -5.17
C PRO A 368 20.18 -10.49 -6.47
N THR A 369 19.66 -9.99 -7.60
CA THR A 369 19.96 -10.57 -8.92
C THR A 369 20.84 -9.67 -9.81
N GLY A 370 21.59 -8.72 -9.20
CA GLY A 370 22.62 -7.93 -9.90
C GLY A 370 22.58 -6.43 -9.62
N GLY A 371 21.46 -5.90 -9.13
CA GLY A 371 21.26 -4.46 -8.92
C GLY A 371 21.06 -3.69 -10.23
N TYR A 372 21.15 -2.37 -10.16
CA TYR A 372 20.91 -1.48 -11.30
C TYR A 372 22.17 -0.77 -11.77
N SER A 373 22.93 -0.18 -10.83
CA SER A 373 24.11 0.60 -11.15
C SER A 373 25.29 -0.31 -11.49
N HIS A 374 25.94 -0.04 -12.63
CA HIS A 374 27.10 -0.79 -13.10
C HIS A 374 26.92 -2.32 -13.02
N ARG A 375 25.71 -2.79 -13.31
CA ARG A 375 25.34 -4.21 -13.28
C ARG A 375 26.30 -5.08 -14.09
N ASP A 376 26.70 -4.64 -15.28
CA ASP A 376 27.64 -5.31 -16.16
C ASP A 376 29.01 -5.56 -15.50
N TRP A 377 29.51 -4.60 -14.71
CA TRP A 377 30.77 -4.76 -13.97
C TRP A 377 30.64 -5.85 -12.89
N ARG A 378 29.53 -5.82 -12.16
CA ARG A 378 29.27 -6.81 -11.11
C ARG A 378 29.08 -8.21 -11.68
N ILE A 379 28.23 -8.36 -12.69
CA ILE A 379 27.95 -9.65 -13.33
C ILE A 379 29.23 -10.23 -13.95
N GLY A 380 30.01 -9.41 -14.66
CA GLY A 380 31.29 -9.85 -15.25
C GLY A 380 32.25 -10.37 -14.20
N TRP A 381 32.49 -9.59 -13.14
CA TRP A 381 33.38 -9.98 -12.05
C TRP A 381 32.94 -11.27 -11.34
N MET A 382 31.66 -11.36 -11.00
CA MET A 382 31.09 -12.51 -10.31
C MET A 382 31.14 -13.77 -11.15
N ARG A 383 30.88 -13.68 -12.46
CA ARG A 383 31.02 -14.81 -13.40
C ARG A 383 32.44 -15.33 -13.46
N GLU A 384 33.42 -14.43 -13.53
CA GLU A 384 34.86 -14.79 -13.50
C GLU A 384 35.26 -15.49 -12.19
N HIS A 385 34.53 -15.24 -11.10
CA HIS A 385 34.78 -15.84 -9.78
C HIS A 385 33.89 -17.05 -9.48
N GLY A 386 33.18 -17.60 -10.49
CA GLY A 386 32.47 -18.87 -10.40
C GLY A 386 31.10 -18.79 -9.72
N TYR A 387 30.46 -17.60 -9.69
CA TYR A 387 29.11 -17.45 -9.22
C TYR A 387 28.11 -17.68 -10.37
N GLU A 388 26.98 -18.28 -10.05
CA GLU A 388 25.97 -18.66 -11.02
C GLU A 388 25.23 -17.41 -11.56
N THR A 389 25.29 -17.23 -12.89
CA THR A 389 24.65 -16.14 -13.63
C THR A 389 23.72 -16.68 -14.71
N VAL A 390 22.63 -16.00 -14.96
CA VAL A 390 21.69 -16.27 -16.05
C VAL A 390 21.50 -14.96 -16.84
N GLY A 391 21.98 -14.94 -18.09
CA GLY A 391 22.03 -13.69 -18.86
C GLY A 391 22.85 -12.60 -18.15
N ASP A 392 22.21 -11.47 -17.88
CA ASP A 392 22.76 -10.31 -17.15
C ASP A 392 22.34 -10.28 -15.66
N GLN A 393 22.01 -11.42 -15.08
CA GLN A 393 21.53 -11.52 -13.71
C GLN A 393 22.20 -12.67 -12.95
N PHE A 394 22.06 -12.67 -11.61
CA PHE A 394 22.45 -13.77 -10.75
C PHE A 394 21.30 -14.74 -10.52
N CYS A 395 21.66 -16.02 -10.36
CA CYS A 395 20.71 -17.03 -9.90
C CYS A 395 20.71 -17.11 -8.37
N LEU A 396 19.70 -16.58 -7.72
CA LEU A 396 19.60 -16.58 -6.26
C LEU A 396 19.46 -17.99 -5.67
N ALA A 397 19.02 -18.98 -6.47
CA ALA A 397 18.97 -20.39 -6.12
C ALA A 397 20.27 -21.14 -6.48
N GLY A 398 21.25 -20.49 -7.11
CA GLY A 398 22.56 -21.03 -7.41
C GLY A 398 23.34 -21.41 -6.15
N ARG A 399 24.07 -22.52 -6.19
CA ARG A 399 24.74 -23.09 -5.01
C ARG A 399 25.78 -22.14 -4.40
N ASN A 400 26.63 -21.53 -5.24
CA ASN A 400 27.69 -20.64 -4.78
C ASN A 400 27.15 -19.26 -4.47
N TYR A 401 26.41 -18.65 -5.41
CA TYR A 401 25.89 -17.32 -5.24
C TYR A 401 24.88 -17.25 -4.08
N GLY A 402 23.88 -18.14 -4.05
CA GLY A 402 22.86 -18.13 -2.98
C GLY A 402 23.46 -18.36 -1.58
N ARG A 403 24.49 -19.20 -1.47
CA ARG A 403 25.22 -19.41 -0.21
C ARG A 403 25.99 -18.15 0.20
N MET A 404 26.78 -17.56 -0.72
CA MET A 404 27.55 -16.33 -0.47
C MET A 404 26.61 -15.18 -0.08
N PHE A 405 25.53 -14.95 -0.84
CA PHE A 405 24.59 -13.88 -0.59
C PHE A 405 23.90 -14.03 0.78
N ARG A 406 23.48 -15.25 1.15
CA ARG A 406 22.94 -15.54 2.48
C ARG A 406 23.93 -15.21 3.58
N GLN A 407 25.20 -15.61 3.41
CA GLN A 407 26.25 -15.30 4.38
C GLN A 407 26.42 -13.78 4.53
N ARG A 408 26.48 -13.04 3.40
CA ARG A 408 26.66 -11.59 3.40
C ARG A 408 25.55 -10.86 4.16
N VAL A 409 24.29 -11.17 3.86
CA VAL A 409 23.16 -10.49 4.53
C VAL A 409 23.06 -10.86 6.01
N THR A 410 23.39 -12.12 6.37
CA THR A 410 23.40 -12.54 7.78
C THR A 410 24.55 -11.95 8.57
N ASP A 411 25.72 -11.77 7.96
CA ASP A 411 26.86 -11.11 8.59
C ASP A 411 26.59 -9.64 8.88
N LEU A 412 25.99 -8.91 7.95
CA LEU A 412 25.56 -7.51 8.15
C LEU A 412 24.53 -7.39 9.28
N ALA A 413 23.55 -8.29 9.32
CA ALA A 413 22.57 -8.31 10.40
C ALA A 413 23.23 -8.59 11.78
N ALA A 414 24.15 -9.57 11.84
CA ALA A 414 24.77 -10.00 13.07
C ALA A 414 25.88 -9.07 13.56
N ASN A 415 26.74 -8.58 12.68
CA ASN A 415 27.98 -7.85 13.03
C ASN A 415 27.79 -6.34 12.98
N ASP A 416 27.00 -5.85 12.03
CA ASP A 416 26.76 -4.42 11.81
C ASP A 416 25.41 -3.92 12.33
N GLY A 417 24.59 -4.81 12.91
CA GLY A 417 23.31 -4.45 13.51
C GLY A 417 22.30 -3.90 12.51
N VAL A 418 22.40 -4.34 11.25
CA VAL A 418 21.44 -3.97 10.20
C VAL A 418 20.05 -4.49 10.59
N GLY A 419 19.08 -3.58 10.65
CA GLY A 419 17.69 -3.87 11.04
C GLY A 419 16.66 -3.71 9.95
N TYR A 420 17.10 -3.31 8.77
CA TYR A 420 16.27 -3.15 7.58
C TYR A 420 17.02 -3.61 6.34
N PHE A 421 16.37 -4.40 5.52
CA PHE A 421 16.86 -4.70 4.18
C PHE A 421 15.84 -4.31 3.10
N LYS A 422 16.34 -3.64 2.05
CA LYS A 422 15.64 -3.45 0.79
C LYS A 422 16.26 -4.41 -0.21
N TRP A 423 15.51 -5.44 -0.61
CA TRP A 423 15.92 -6.38 -1.67
C TRP A 423 15.21 -6.00 -2.96
N ASP A 424 15.97 -5.45 -3.89
CA ASP A 424 15.45 -4.81 -5.08
C ASP A 424 15.86 -5.53 -6.35
N GLY A 425 14.91 -5.82 -7.24
CA GLY A 425 15.16 -6.48 -8.50
C GLY A 425 15.45 -7.98 -8.36
N ILE A 426 14.45 -8.78 -7.95
CA ILE A 426 14.60 -10.25 -7.89
C ILE A 426 14.02 -10.87 -9.15
N GLN A 427 14.84 -11.66 -9.85
CA GLN A 427 14.42 -12.51 -10.94
C GLN A 427 13.98 -13.88 -10.42
N PHE A 428 12.71 -14.22 -10.60
CA PHE A 428 12.13 -15.48 -10.11
C PHE A 428 12.13 -16.62 -11.14
N SER A 429 13.05 -16.58 -12.10
CA SER A 429 13.23 -17.66 -13.07
C SER A 429 14.70 -17.81 -13.46
N CYS A 430 15.12 -19.03 -13.81
CA CYS A 430 16.45 -19.35 -14.27
C CYS A 430 16.37 -20.46 -15.31
N SER A 431 17.01 -20.26 -16.46
CA SER A 431 17.04 -21.21 -17.57
C SER A 431 18.28 -22.13 -17.57
N GLU A 432 19.24 -21.90 -16.66
CA GLU A 432 20.52 -22.61 -16.67
C GLU A 432 20.42 -23.98 -15.98
N PRO A 433 20.72 -25.08 -16.67
CA PRO A 433 20.49 -26.44 -16.16
C PRO A 433 21.49 -26.89 -15.11
N ASP A 434 22.66 -26.27 -15.01
CA ASP A 434 23.75 -26.62 -14.12
C ASP A 434 23.77 -25.89 -12.78
N HIS A 435 22.78 -25.02 -12.54
CA HIS A 435 22.67 -24.27 -11.29
C HIS A 435 22.12 -25.08 -10.09
N GLY A 436 21.74 -26.33 -10.32
CA GLY A 436 21.37 -27.28 -9.26
C GLY A 436 19.91 -27.25 -8.83
N HIS A 437 19.07 -26.68 -9.67
CA HIS A 437 17.60 -26.64 -9.53
C HIS A 437 16.95 -26.90 -10.90
N PRO A 438 15.65 -27.20 -10.97
CA PRO A 438 14.90 -27.26 -12.21
C PRO A 438 14.93 -25.91 -12.96
N VAL A 439 14.77 -25.94 -14.28
CA VAL A 439 14.82 -24.76 -15.14
C VAL A 439 13.45 -24.18 -15.43
N ASP A 440 13.41 -23.00 -16.06
CA ASP A 440 12.23 -22.30 -16.55
C ASP A 440 11.20 -22.03 -15.43
N ILE A 441 9.93 -22.30 -15.68
CA ILE A 441 8.85 -22.09 -14.67
C ILE A 441 9.09 -22.89 -13.37
N TYR A 442 9.74 -24.01 -13.42
CA TYR A 442 10.03 -24.85 -12.26
C TYR A 442 11.18 -24.32 -11.39
N SER A 443 12.02 -23.43 -11.92
CA SER A 443 13.05 -22.73 -11.14
C SER A 443 12.46 -21.73 -10.15
N ARG A 444 11.26 -21.23 -10.41
CA ARG A 444 10.57 -20.25 -9.56
C ARG A 444 10.46 -20.71 -8.12
N ARG A 445 10.07 -21.97 -7.92
CA ARG A 445 10.00 -22.56 -6.58
C ARG A 445 11.35 -22.49 -5.85
N ALA A 446 12.45 -22.86 -6.51
CA ALA A 446 13.78 -22.84 -5.90
C ALA A 446 14.23 -21.41 -5.52
N VAL A 447 13.94 -20.41 -6.37
CA VAL A 447 14.22 -19.01 -6.05
C VAL A 447 13.36 -18.52 -4.90
N MET A 448 12.05 -18.84 -4.88
CA MET A 448 11.14 -18.50 -3.78
C MET A 448 11.61 -19.10 -2.44
N GLU A 449 12.01 -20.37 -2.44
CA GLU A 449 12.57 -21.04 -1.26
C GLU A 449 13.87 -20.37 -0.79
N SER A 450 14.71 -19.89 -1.72
CA SER A 450 15.93 -19.14 -1.40
C SER A 450 15.59 -17.80 -0.75
N VAL A 451 14.65 -17.03 -1.28
CA VAL A 451 14.17 -15.77 -0.69
C VAL A 451 13.60 -16.03 0.71
N ALA A 452 12.74 -17.03 0.87
CA ALA A 452 12.18 -17.42 2.16
C ALA A 452 13.28 -17.83 3.17
N ALA A 453 14.29 -18.57 2.71
CA ALA A 453 15.42 -18.97 3.56
C ALA A 453 16.29 -17.78 3.98
N LEU A 454 16.49 -16.79 3.09
CA LEU A 454 17.16 -15.53 3.41
C LEU A 454 16.39 -14.77 4.49
N GLY A 455 15.09 -14.58 4.31
CA GLY A 455 14.23 -13.92 5.29
C GLY A 455 14.28 -14.58 6.67
N ARG A 456 14.17 -15.91 6.71
CA ARG A 456 14.32 -16.65 7.98
C ARG A 456 15.72 -16.49 8.60
N ALA A 457 16.78 -16.52 7.79
CA ALA A 457 18.15 -16.41 8.27
C ALA A 457 18.44 -15.04 8.92
N VAL A 458 17.98 -13.93 8.32
CA VAL A 458 18.17 -12.60 8.90
C VAL A 458 17.29 -12.38 10.13
N ARG A 459 16.04 -12.87 10.13
CA ARG A 459 15.13 -12.77 11.29
C ARG A 459 15.59 -13.65 12.45
N ALA A 460 16.31 -14.74 12.19
CA ALA A 460 16.95 -15.54 13.24
C ALA A 460 18.08 -14.77 13.95
N LYS A 461 18.70 -13.77 13.29
CA LYS A 461 19.68 -12.86 13.91
C LYS A 461 18.99 -11.69 14.61
N ASP A 462 17.91 -11.23 14.05
CA ASP A 462 17.14 -10.12 14.57
C ASP A 462 15.63 -10.32 14.28
N PRO A 463 14.84 -10.71 15.29
CA PRO A 463 13.39 -10.90 15.13
C PRO A 463 12.63 -9.64 14.70
N GLU A 464 13.18 -8.44 14.99
CA GLU A 464 12.60 -7.15 14.62
C GLU A 464 13.02 -6.67 13.21
N MET A 465 13.73 -7.52 12.44
CA MET A 465 14.14 -7.22 11.07
C MET A 465 12.96 -6.80 10.22
N PHE A 466 13.09 -5.66 9.52
CA PHE A 466 12.11 -5.20 8.54
C PHE A 466 12.61 -5.54 7.13
N LEU A 467 11.83 -6.33 6.40
CA LEU A 467 12.18 -6.76 5.04
C LEU A 467 11.25 -6.12 4.02
N ASN A 468 11.83 -5.33 3.13
CA ASN A 468 11.17 -4.76 1.97
C ASN A 468 11.69 -5.47 0.70
N ILE A 469 10.84 -6.26 0.05
CA ILE A 469 11.16 -6.93 -1.21
C ILE A 469 10.47 -6.16 -2.33
N THR A 470 11.25 -5.47 -3.17
CA THR A 470 10.70 -4.53 -4.13
C THR A 470 10.52 -5.14 -5.53
N SER A 471 11.18 -4.62 -6.55
CA SER A 471 11.00 -5.00 -7.96
C SER A 471 11.17 -6.51 -8.19
N GLY A 472 10.31 -7.06 -9.05
CA GLY A 472 10.20 -8.48 -9.34
C GLY A 472 9.10 -9.20 -8.55
N THR A 473 8.54 -8.58 -7.48
CA THR A 473 7.37 -9.07 -6.78
C THR A 473 6.08 -8.77 -7.54
N TRP A 474 5.00 -9.39 -7.16
CA TRP A 474 3.63 -9.16 -7.65
C TRP A 474 2.65 -9.15 -6.49
N LEU A 475 1.44 -8.63 -6.65
CA LEU A 475 0.50 -8.34 -5.56
C LEU A 475 -0.18 -9.59 -4.97
N SER A 476 0.60 -10.62 -4.66
CA SER A 476 0.10 -11.79 -3.94
C SER A 476 0.10 -11.57 -2.44
N PRO A 477 -1.04 -11.74 -1.74
CA PRO A 477 -1.12 -11.57 -0.28
C PRO A 477 -0.19 -12.50 0.50
N TRP A 478 0.19 -13.62 -0.07
CA TRP A 478 1.08 -14.60 0.58
C TRP A 478 2.56 -14.17 0.61
N TRP A 479 2.93 -13.04 -0.01
CA TRP A 479 4.22 -12.41 0.28
C TRP A 479 4.39 -12.04 1.75
N LEU A 480 3.29 -11.80 2.48
CA LEU A 480 3.31 -11.49 3.90
C LEU A 480 3.82 -12.63 4.79
N LEU A 481 3.95 -13.85 4.26
CA LEU A 481 4.68 -14.96 4.90
C LEU A 481 6.20 -14.72 4.96
N TYR A 482 6.74 -13.79 4.16
CA TYR A 482 8.18 -13.62 3.96
C TYR A 482 8.66 -12.18 4.19
N ALA A 483 7.86 -11.19 3.82
CA ALA A 483 8.21 -9.77 3.78
C ALA A 483 7.24 -8.90 4.58
N ASP A 484 7.71 -7.72 5.03
CA ASP A 484 6.87 -6.68 5.59
C ASP A 484 6.23 -5.83 4.49
N GLN A 485 6.98 -5.57 3.40
CA GLN A 485 6.57 -4.74 2.28
C GLN A 485 6.95 -5.39 0.95
N ILE A 486 6.15 -5.10 -0.09
CA ILE A 486 6.48 -5.36 -1.49
C ILE A 486 6.25 -4.10 -2.34
N TRP A 487 6.73 -4.11 -3.58
CA TRP A 487 6.60 -2.99 -4.51
C TRP A 487 5.17 -2.79 -5.01
N MET A 488 4.72 -1.51 -5.11
CA MET A 488 3.39 -1.12 -5.60
C MET A 488 3.14 -1.40 -7.09
N GLN A 489 4.18 -1.82 -7.83
CA GLN A 489 4.25 -1.80 -9.29
C GLN A 489 4.40 -0.36 -9.86
N GLY A 490 4.60 -0.22 -11.17
CA GLY A 490 4.87 1.07 -11.81
C GLY A 490 6.28 1.60 -11.55
N GLU A 491 6.50 2.87 -11.91
CA GLU A 491 7.79 3.55 -11.79
C GLU A 491 7.93 4.29 -10.45
N ASP A 492 9.13 4.70 -10.10
CA ASP A 492 9.42 5.48 -8.89
C ASP A 492 8.58 6.75 -8.79
N TYR A 493 8.42 7.44 -9.89
CA TYR A 493 7.55 8.60 -10.09
C TYR A 493 7.23 8.73 -11.58
N GLY A 494 6.16 9.44 -11.91
CA GLY A 494 5.71 9.59 -13.29
C GLY A 494 4.66 10.68 -13.42
N TRP A 495 4.11 10.76 -14.63
CA TRP A 495 3.01 11.64 -14.99
C TRP A 495 1.81 10.77 -15.36
N ALA A 496 0.66 11.06 -14.76
CA ALA A 496 -0.60 10.63 -15.32
C ALA A 496 -0.94 11.53 -16.52
N ASP A 497 -1.77 11.04 -17.44
CA ASP A 497 -2.24 11.84 -18.60
C ASP A 497 -3.35 12.82 -18.17
N VAL A 498 -3.09 13.56 -17.09
CA VAL A 498 -4.01 14.53 -16.48
C VAL A 498 -3.27 15.85 -16.33
N PRO A 499 -3.82 16.98 -16.82
CA PRO A 499 -3.18 18.27 -16.70
C PRO A 499 -2.96 18.69 -15.26
N SER A 500 -1.76 18.50 -14.75
CA SER A 500 -1.36 18.78 -13.36
C SER A 500 -0.63 20.10 -13.26
N ILE A 501 -1.09 21.01 -12.40
CA ILE A 501 -0.54 22.38 -12.27
C ILE A 501 0.85 22.40 -11.62
N SER A 502 1.25 21.34 -10.96
CA SER A 502 2.58 21.17 -10.38
C SER A 502 3.07 19.73 -10.51
N ARG A 503 4.37 19.52 -10.42
CA ARG A 503 4.98 18.18 -10.42
C ARG A 503 4.54 17.35 -9.24
N ARG A 504 4.22 17.96 -8.07
CA ARG A 504 3.67 17.26 -6.92
C ARG A 504 2.27 16.75 -7.20
N ASP A 505 1.40 17.56 -7.80
CA ASP A 505 0.07 17.11 -8.21
C ASP A 505 0.16 15.95 -9.20
N ALA A 506 1.09 16.02 -10.16
CA ALA A 506 1.36 14.93 -11.10
C ALA A 506 1.82 13.65 -10.40
N ALA A 507 2.75 13.75 -9.47
CA ALA A 507 3.27 12.60 -8.73
C ALA A 507 2.19 11.92 -7.87
N ILE A 508 1.35 12.70 -7.18
CA ILE A 508 0.19 12.18 -6.44
C ILE A 508 -0.72 11.41 -7.41
N THR A 509 -1.14 12.05 -8.50
CA THR A 509 -2.09 11.46 -9.46
C THR A 509 -1.52 10.21 -10.12
N TYR A 510 -0.23 10.20 -10.48
CA TYR A 510 0.43 9.03 -11.06
C TYR A 510 0.39 7.81 -10.11
N ARG A 511 0.82 7.99 -8.87
CA ARG A 511 0.80 6.90 -7.87
C ARG A 511 -0.61 6.38 -7.64
N ASP A 512 -1.57 7.27 -7.53
CA ASP A 512 -2.97 6.91 -7.31
C ASP A 512 -3.59 6.24 -8.55
N THR A 513 -3.09 6.54 -9.75
CA THR A 513 -3.45 5.82 -10.99
C THR A 513 -2.96 4.37 -10.94
N VAL A 514 -1.71 4.13 -10.52
CA VAL A 514 -1.18 2.76 -10.36
C VAL A 514 -2.01 1.98 -9.34
N LEU A 515 -2.29 2.59 -8.18
CA LEU A 515 -3.11 1.94 -7.14
C LEU A 515 -4.55 1.70 -7.61
N HIS A 516 -5.12 2.60 -8.40
CA HIS A 516 -6.46 2.41 -8.97
C HIS A 516 -6.49 1.23 -9.94
N GLU A 517 -5.48 1.07 -10.78
CA GLU A 517 -5.36 -0.08 -11.68
C GLU A 517 -5.34 -1.39 -10.88
N ASP A 518 -4.55 -1.45 -9.81
CA ASP A 518 -4.40 -2.64 -9.00
C ASP A 518 -5.65 -2.97 -8.16
N TYR A 519 -6.21 -1.98 -7.47
CA TYR A 519 -7.26 -2.22 -6.46
C TYR A 519 -8.68 -2.07 -7.00
N ARG A 520 -8.89 -1.24 -8.03
CA ARG A 520 -10.24 -1.02 -8.59
C ARG A 520 -10.47 -1.80 -9.87
N ARG A 521 -9.47 -1.88 -10.77
CA ARG A 521 -9.63 -2.60 -12.04
C ARG A 521 -9.34 -4.09 -11.91
N HIS A 522 -8.24 -4.47 -11.24
CA HIS A 522 -7.85 -5.86 -11.06
C HIS A 522 -8.38 -6.47 -9.76
N ASP A 523 -8.94 -5.66 -8.85
CA ASP A 523 -9.44 -6.10 -7.54
C ASP A 523 -8.45 -6.99 -6.79
N PHE A 524 -7.17 -6.58 -6.72
CA PHE A 524 -6.17 -7.33 -5.97
C PHE A 524 -6.44 -7.20 -4.46
N TRP A 525 -6.36 -8.35 -3.77
CA TRP A 525 -6.63 -8.44 -2.32
C TRP A 525 -5.38 -8.37 -1.46
N PHE A 526 -4.31 -7.80 -1.99
CA PHE A 526 -3.12 -7.48 -1.20
C PHE A 526 -3.40 -6.27 -0.31
N PRO A 527 -3.07 -6.30 1.02
CA PRO A 527 -3.28 -5.14 1.88
C PRO A 527 -2.42 -3.95 1.46
N LEU A 528 -3.03 -2.80 1.17
CA LEU A 528 -2.33 -1.58 0.75
C LEU A 528 -1.31 -1.12 1.80
N ALA A 529 -1.56 -1.37 3.08
CA ALA A 529 -0.63 -1.07 4.17
C ALA A 529 0.76 -1.71 4.00
N ASN A 530 0.86 -2.79 3.24
CA ASN A 530 2.11 -3.51 2.99
C ASN A 530 2.73 -3.21 1.63
N LEU A 531 2.26 -2.16 0.92
CA LEU A 531 2.89 -1.69 -0.31
C LEU A 531 3.90 -0.58 -0.03
N MET A 532 5.07 -0.70 -0.65
CA MET A 532 5.99 0.41 -0.84
C MET A 532 5.49 1.26 -2.00
N THR A 533 4.94 2.44 -1.73
CA THR A 533 4.42 3.36 -2.74
C THR A 533 5.41 4.44 -3.15
N HIS A 534 6.67 4.22 -2.95
CA HIS A 534 7.79 5.16 -3.03
C HIS A 534 7.57 6.45 -2.21
N GLY A 535 8.64 7.06 -1.75
CA GLY A 535 8.59 8.08 -0.72
C GLY A 535 8.46 9.51 -1.21
N ILE A 536 8.67 10.43 -0.26
CA ILE A 536 8.75 11.87 -0.52
C ILE A 536 10.13 12.17 -1.12
N ILE A 537 10.17 12.67 -2.36
CA ILE A 537 11.41 12.93 -3.10
C ILE A 537 11.72 14.42 -3.13
N LYS A 538 12.74 14.85 -2.39
CA LYS A 538 13.35 16.19 -2.42
C LYS A 538 14.83 16.11 -2.06
N GLY A 539 15.61 15.46 -2.90
CA GLY A 539 17.04 15.24 -2.73
C GLY A 539 17.86 16.05 -3.72
N HIS A 540 19.17 16.17 -3.47
CA HIS A 540 20.11 16.87 -4.35
C HIS A 540 20.13 16.27 -5.76
N LEU A 541 19.91 14.96 -5.89
CA LEU A 541 19.92 14.24 -7.15
C LEU A 541 18.55 14.17 -7.84
N GLN A 542 17.46 14.48 -7.12
CA GLN A 542 16.11 14.57 -7.66
C GLN A 542 15.22 15.45 -6.81
N LYS A 543 14.71 16.52 -7.39
CA LYS A 543 13.76 17.46 -6.77
C LYS A 543 12.41 17.34 -7.48
N LEU A 544 11.53 16.51 -6.97
CA LEU A 544 10.26 16.23 -7.64
C LEU A 544 9.38 17.50 -7.77
N GLY A 545 9.36 18.37 -6.77
CA GLY A 545 8.63 19.65 -6.80
C GLY A 545 9.36 20.79 -7.53
N GLY A 546 10.62 20.56 -7.99
CA GLY A 546 11.47 21.62 -8.56
C GLY A 546 12.15 22.50 -7.51
N ASP A 547 12.79 23.60 -7.96
CA ASP A 547 13.56 24.51 -7.07
C ASP A 547 12.66 25.52 -6.33
N ALA A 548 11.52 25.91 -6.92
CA ALA A 548 10.60 26.91 -6.38
C ALA A 548 9.25 26.27 -5.99
N GLU A 549 9.32 25.23 -5.18
CA GLU A 549 8.14 24.50 -4.77
C GLU A 549 7.30 25.26 -3.75
N ALA A 550 5.98 25.28 -3.94
CA ALA A 550 5.06 25.85 -2.99
C ALA A 550 4.83 24.93 -1.80
N LEU A 551 4.84 25.47 -0.57
CA LEU A 551 4.69 24.72 0.66
C LEU A 551 3.40 23.88 0.72
N ASP A 552 2.30 24.41 0.19
CA ASP A 552 1.01 23.70 0.17
C ASP A 552 1.09 22.44 -0.71
N LYS A 553 1.82 22.46 -1.82
CA LYS A 553 2.00 21.32 -2.70
C LYS A 553 2.86 20.23 -2.07
N PHE A 554 3.94 20.60 -1.40
CA PHE A 554 4.74 19.68 -0.59
C PHE A 554 3.93 19.08 0.54
N THR A 555 3.11 19.91 1.19
CA THR A 555 2.23 19.48 2.29
C THR A 555 1.17 18.48 1.81
N ASP A 556 0.51 18.74 0.68
CA ASP A 556 -0.48 17.85 0.08
C ASP A 556 0.11 16.47 -0.21
N GLU A 557 1.28 16.40 -0.88
CA GLU A 557 1.92 15.11 -1.17
C GLU A 557 2.31 14.38 0.10
N THR A 558 2.92 15.06 1.05
CA THR A 558 3.37 14.45 2.31
C THR A 558 2.20 13.86 3.10
N LEU A 559 1.10 14.61 3.17
CA LEU A 559 -0.10 14.14 3.88
C LEU A 559 -0.78 12.98 3.13
N VAL A 560 -0.97 13.09 1.82
CA VAL A 560 -1.56 12.01 1.01
C VAL A 560 -0.71 10.74 1.09
N TYR A 561 0.62 10.88 1.08
CA TYR A 561 1.53 9.75 1.17
C TYR A 561 1.28 8.90 2.42
N VAL A 562 1.22 9.53 3.60
CA VAL A 562 0.95 8.79 4.85
C VAL A 562 -0.52 8.41 5.00
N ALA A 563 -1.43 9.20 4.45
CA ALA A 563 -2.88 9.00 4.58
C ALA A 563 -3.45 7.95 3.60
N ARG A 564 -2.68 7.47 2.60
CA ARG A 564 -3.02 6.29 1.81
C ARG A 564 -3.12 5.01 2.65
N GLY A 565 -2.54 5.02 3.86
CA GLY A 565 -2.57 3.89 4.77
C GLY A 565 -1.38 2.94 4.61
N VAL A 566 -0.32 3.33 3.90
CA VAL A 566 0.94 2.57 3.86
C VAL A 566 1.61 2.56 5.22
N SER A 567 2.22 1.45 5.61
CA SER A 567 2.89 1.34 6.90
C SER A 567 4.35 1.79 6.87
N MET A 568 5.01 1.73 5.72
CA MET A 568 6.38 2.19 5.56
C MET A 568 6.40 3.60 4.94
N TRP A 569 7.03 4.53 5.67
CA TRP A 569 7.17 5.92 5.24
C TRP A 569 8.64 6.21 4.92
N GLU A 570 8.95 6.29 3.63
CA GLU A 570 10.31 6.43 3.13
C GLU A 570 10.58 7.87 2.71
N LEU A 571 11.65 8.45 3.24
CA LEU A 571 12.09 9.81 2.96
C LEU A 571 13.30 9.79 2.03
N TYR A 572 13.13 10.23 0.81
CA TYR A 572 14.18 10.47 -0.18
C TYR A 572 14.52 11.96 -0.23
N ILE A 573 15.00 12.48 0.88
CA ILE A 573 15.22 13.92 1.05
C ILE A 573 16.69 14.21 1.31
N SER A 574 17.16 15.40 0.90
CA SER A 574 18.38 16.00 1.42
C SER A 574 17.98 16.99 2.51
N PRO A 575 18.35 16.75 3.78
CA PRO A 575 17.85 17.55 4.91
C PRO A 575 18.06 19.05 4.80
N ASP A 576 19.14 19.48 4.15
CA ASP A 576 19.50 20.89 3.91
C ASP A 576 18.68 21.58 2.81
N LEU A 577 17.92 20.83 2.01
CA LEU A 577 17.01 21.38 1.01
C LEU A 577 15.63 21.75 1.56
N LEU A 578 15.28 21.25 2.73
CA LEU A 578 13.97 21.48 3.31
C LEU A 578 13.95 22.80 4.08
N THR A 579 12.95 23.61 3.83
CA THR A 579 12.62 24.78 4.65
C THR A 579 12.05 24.33 6.02
N ASP A 580 12.06 25.23 7.00
CA ASP A 580 11.48 24.95 8.31
C ASP A 580 9.98 24.63 8.23
N GLY A 581 9.26 25.30 7.29
CA GLY A 581 7.85 25.02 7.00
C GLY A 581 7.60 23.62 6.46
N GLU A 582 8.46 23.14 5.56
CA GLU A 582 8.36 21.78 5.01
C GLU A 582 8.71 20.70 6.06
N TRP A 583 9.73 20.95 6.87
CA TRP A 583 10.04 20.11 8.01
C TRP A 583 8.86 19.98 9.00
N GLU A 584 8.20 21.12 9.29
CA GLU A 584 7.03 21.13 10.18
C GLU A 584 5.83 20.41 9.55
N ALA A 585 5.57 20.65 8.25
CA ALA A 585 4.49 19.98 7.52
C ALA A 585 4.69 18.45 7.52
N MET A 586 5.90 17.99 7.24
CA MET A 586 6.25 16.57 7.28
C MET A 586 6.12 16.00 8.69
N ALA A 587 6.66 16.67 9.71
CA ALA A 587 6.62 16.20 11.08
C ALA A 587 5.18 16.09 11.62
N ARG A 588 4.30 17.05 11.30
CA ARG A 588 2.90 17.01 11.72
C ARG A 588 2.13 15.89 11.00
N SER A 589 2.36 15.69 9.70
CA SER A 589 1.76 14.59 8.94
C SER A 589 2.15 13.23 9.50
N LEU A 590 3.43 13.03 9.81
CA LEU A 590 3.95 11.79 10.38
C LEU A 590 3.40 11.52 11.79
N ARG A 591 3.32 12.54 12.67
CA ARG A 591 2.72 12.39 14.00
C ARG A 591 1.25 12.06 13.93
N TRP A 592 0.50 12.73 13.06
CA TRP A 592 -0.91 12.44 12.82
C TRP A 592 -1.11 11.00 12.34
N ALA A 593 -0.34 10.56 11.35
CA ALA A 593 -0.43 9.22 10.81
C ALA A 593 -0.05 8.13 11.82
N ARG A 594 0.98 8.36 12.66
CA ARG A 594 1.34 7.43 13.75
C ARG A 594 0.21 7.27 14.76
N ASP A 595 -0.44 8.37 15.14
CA ASP A 595 -1.57 8.36 16.09
C ASP A 595 -2.80 7.65 15.49
N ARG A 596 -3.02 7.79 14.18
CA ARG A 596 -4.14 7.21 13.44
C ARG A 596 -3.84 5.85 12.81
N PHE A 597 -2.62 5.36 12.96
CA PHE A 597 -2.16 4.13 12.31
C PHE A 597 -3.09 2.93 12.50
N PRO A 598 -3.66 2.67 13.70
CA PRO A 598 -4.57 1.55 13.88
C PRO A 598 -5.81 1.57 12.97
N VAL A 599 -6.25 2.76 12.52
CA VAL A 599 -7.38 2.94 11.59
C VAL A 599 -6.90 2.90 10.14
N LEU A 600 -5.73 3.49 9.85
CA LEU A 600 -5.16 3.57 8.50
C LEU A 600 -4.76 2.22 7.89
N THR A 601 -4.67 1.17 8.68
CA THR A 601 -4.17 -0.15 8.24
C THR A 601 -5.11 -0.92 7.32
N GLN A 602 -6.40 -0.56 7.30
CA GLN A 602 -7.42 -1.22 6.47
C GLN A 602 -7.98 -0.22 5.46
N THR A 603 -7.54 -0.36 4.21
CA THR A 603 -7.75 0.65 3.17
C THR A 603 -8.57 0.10 2.01
N GLU A 604 -9.58 0.84 1.60
CA GLU A 604 -10.25 0.67 0.29
C GLU A 604 -10.17 1.97 -0.51
N MET A 605 -9.97 1.85 -1.81
CA MET A 605 -10.01 2.99 -2.73
C MET A 605 -11.43 3.23 -3.21
N VAL A 606 -11.88 4.49 -3.24
CA VAL A 606 -13.25 4.89 -3.58
C VAL A 606 -13.27 6.02 -4.61
N GLY A 607 -14.42 6.21 -5.23
CA GLY A 607 -14.62 7.29 -6.21
C GLY A 607 -14.27 6.89 -7.64
N GLY A 608 -13.84 7.86 -8.42
CA GLY A 608 -13.55 7.74 -9.85
C GLY A 608 -12.13 7.31 -10.18
N ASP A 609 -11.77 7.40 -11.45
CA ASP A 609 -10.48 7.01 -12.02
C ASP A 609 -9.51 8.22 -12.05
N PRO A 610 -8.40 8.22 -11.27
CA PRO A 610 -7.43 9.32 -11.29
C PRO A 610 -6.85 9.58 -12.67
N SER A 611 -6.65 8.55 -13.50
CA SER A 611 -6.09 8.67 -14.85
C SER A 611 -7.00 9.42 -15.81
N ARG A 612 -8.27 9.51 -15.47
CA ARG A 612 -9.30 10.27 -16.22
C ARG A 612 -9.57 11.65 -15.61
N GLY A 613 -8.84 12.03 -14.59
CA GLY A 613 -9.04 13.29 -13.88
C GLY A 613 -10.30 13.30 -13.01
N GLU A 614 -10.86 12.16 -12.64
CA GLU A 614 -12.05 12.05 -11.81
C GLU A 614 -11.68 12.13 -10.32
N ALA A 615 -12.57 12.71 -9.49
CA ALA A 615 -12.36 12.77 -8.05
C ALA A 615 -12.39 11.37 -7.42
N TYR A 616 -11.41 11.09 -6.58
CA TYR A 616 -11.21 9.78 -5.93
C TYR A 616 -10.78 9.94 -4.48
N GLY A 617 -10.61 8.81 -3.79
CA GLY A 617 -10.13 8.84 -2.41
C GLY A 617 -9.84 7.48 -1.83
N TYR A 618 -9.49 7.50 -0.54
CA TYR A 618 -9.24 6.31 0.27
C TYR A 618 -10.11 6.36 1.51
N VAL A 619 -10.70 5.22 1.86
CA VAL A 619 -11.44 5.05 3.11
C VAL A 619 -10.76 3.99 3.97
N HIS A 620 -10.70 4.26 5.25
CA HIS A 620 -10.12 3.38 6.26
C HIS A 620 -11.13 3.27 7.39
N PHE A 621 -11.59 2.07 7.69
CA PHE A 621 -12.48 1.86 8.82
C PHE A 621 -11.97 0.75 9.72
N LYS A 622 -12.09 0.99 11.02
CA LYS A 622 -11.86 -0.02 12.05
C LYS A 622 -12.91 0.18 13.13
N GLU A 623 -13.76 -0.82 13.31
CA GLU A 623 -14.89 -0.76 14.25
C GLU A 623 -15.79 0.45 13.95
N ARG A 624 -15.83 1.44 14.84
CA ARG A 624 -16.69 2.63 14.73
C ARG A 624 -15.93 3.90 14.34
N ARG A 625 -14.67 3.79 13.98
CA ARG A 625 -13.79 4.91 13.59
C ARG A 625 -13.36 4.78 12.15
N GLY A 626 -13.20 5.92 11.48
CA GLY A 626 -12.75 5.96 10.10
C GLY A 626 -11.93 7.20 9.77
N ILE A 627 -11.22 7.07 8.66
CA ILE A 627 -10.53 8.17 7.99
C ILE A 627 -10.92 8.11 6.52
N LEU A 628 -11.23 9.26 5.94
CA LEU A 628 -11.48 9.39 4.51
C LEU A 628 -10.53 10.45 3.95
N VAL A 629 -9.80 10.08 2.91
CA VAL A 629 -8.94 10.97 2.14
C VAL A 629 -9.60 11.18 0.79
N ALA A 630 -9.85 12.43 0.42
CA ALA A 630 -10.48 12.80 -0.85
C ALA A 630 -9.52 13.64 -1.67
N ARG A 631 -9.45 13.40 -2.98
CA ARG A 631 -8.58 14.13 -3.91
C ARG A 631 -9.33 14.51 -5.17
N ASN A 632 -9.18 15.75 -5.59
CA ASN A 632 -9.53 16.23 -6.92
C ASN A 632 -8.23 16.41 -7.74
N PRO A 633 -8.00 15.64 -8.82
CA PRO A 633 -6.74 15.70 -9.58
C PRO A 633 -6.71 16.76 -10.68
N VAL A 634 -7.77 17.57 -10.85
CA VAL A 634 -7.86 18.62 -11.87
C VAL A 634 -8.21 19.98 -11.26
N ILE A 635 -8.09 21.05 -12.03
CA ILE A 635 -8.34 22.42 -11.56
C ILE A 635 -9.83 22.73 -11.38
N ALA A 636 -10.71 22.11 -12.16
CA ALA A 636 -12.15 22.29 -12.04
C ALA A 636 -12.66 21.63 -10.75
N ALA A 637 -13.58 22.31 -10.06
CA ALA A 637 -14.23 21.75 -8.88
C ALA A 637 -14.99 20.46 -9.21
N GLN A 638 -14.90 19.47 -8.33
CA GLN A 638 -15.58 18.17 -8.47
C GLN A 638 -16.27 17.77 -7.17
N VAL A 639 -16.98 16.66 -7.21
CA VAL A 639 -17.65 16.08 -6.05
C VAL A 639 -17.28 14.61 -5.94
N LEU A 640 -16.65 14.24 -4.83
CA LEU A 640 -16.49 12.83 -4.48
C LEU A 640 -17.77 12.30 -3.84
N ARG A 641 -18.30 11.20 -4.40
CA ARG A 641 -19.43 10.45 -3.83
C ARG A 641 -18.92 9.12 -3.30
N THR A 642 -19.25 8.83 -2.05
CA THR A 642 -18.90 7.56 -1.38
C THR A 642 -19.95 7.25 -0.31
N GLU A 643 -19.72 6.20 0.47
CA GLU A 643 -20.60 5.80 1.57
C GLU A 643 -19.82 5.33 2.79
N LEU A 644 -20.44 5.39 3.95
CA LEU A 644 -19.90 4.82 5.20
C LEU A 644 -20.23 3.32 5.25
N ALA A 645 -19.59 2.53 4.36
CA ALA A 645 -19.99 1.15 4.15
C ALA A 645 -19.39 0.17 5.15
N PRO A 646 -20.20 -0.75 5.72
CA PRO A 646 -19.69 -1.89 6.48
C PRO A 646 -18.71 -2.77 5.67
N ALA A 647 -18.87 -2.82 4.34
CA ALA A 647 -17.97 -3.53 3.45
C ALA A 647 -16.51 -3.02 3.51
N TYR A 648 -16.29 -1.79 3.97
CA TYR A 648 -14.96 -1.22 4.16
C TYR A 648 -14.43 -1.40 5.60
N GLY A 649 -15.20 -2.09 6.48
CA GLY A 649 -14.78 -2.41 7.85
C GLY A 649 -15.44 -1.57 8.95
N LEU A 650 -16.39 -0.70 8.60
CA LEU A 650 -17.19 0.02 9.58
C LEU A 650 -18.18 -0.93 10.27
N ASP A 651 -18.29 -0.82 11.59
CA ASP A 651 -19.31 -1.53 12.35
C ASP A 651 -20.71 -1.23 11.78
N PRO A 652 -21.48 -2.24 11.35
CA PRO A 652 -22.82 -2.03 10.79
C PRO A 652 -23.83 -1.40 11.76
N GLU A 653 -23.58 -1.49 13.06
CA GLU A 653 -24.40 -0.86 14.11
C GLU A 653 -23.94 0.58 14.45
N ALA A 654 -22.87 1.07 13.79
CA ALA A 654 -22.37 2.41 14.04
C ALA A 654 -23.39 3.48 13.67
N ASN A 655 -23.68 4.37 14.62
CA ASN A 655 -24.60 5.49 14.46
C ASN A 655 -24.06 6.73 15.19
N THR A 656 -24.72 7.87 15.01
CA THR A 656 -24.29 9.15 15.61
C THR A 656 -22.82 9.47 15.32
N LEU A 657 -22.38 9.16 14.10
CA LEU A 657 -21.02 9.41 13.65
C LEU A 657 -20.84 10.88 13.26
N VAL A 658 -19.78 11.48 13.77
CA VAL A 658 -19.27 12.79 13.37
C VAL A 658 -18.47 12.64 12.10
N LEU A 659 -18.61 13.57 11.15
CA LEU A 659 -17.72 13.76 10.02
C LEU A 659 -16.95 15.08 10.24
N GLU A 660 -15.68 14.99 10.59
CA GLU A 660 -14.80 16.13 10.82
C GLU A 660 -13.74 16.22 9.74
N ARG A 661 -13.77 17.27 8.93
CA ARG A 661 -12.64 17.61 8.05
C ARG A 661 -11.51 18.18 8.91
N VAL A 662 -10.36 17.52 8.85
CA VAL A 662 -9.14 17.92 9.60
C VAL A 662 -8.09 18.59 8.71
N TYR A 663 -8.22 18.48 7.39
CA TYR A 663 -7.37 19.09 6.39
C TYR A 663 -8.18 19.41 5.12
N PRO A 664 -7.95 20.49 4.38
CA PRO A 664 -6.94 21.57 4.59
C PRO A 664 -7.34 22.58 5.68
N THR A 665 -8.61 22.71 5.95
CA THR A 665 -9.16 23.53 7.02
C THR A 665 -10.08 22.70 7.90
N ARG A 666 -10.10 22.97 9.19
CA ARG A 666 -10.93 22.23 10.13
C ARG A 666 -12.41 22.64 10.00
N TRP A 667 -13.28 21.66 9.81
CA TRP A 667 -14.72 21.85 9.69
C TRP A 667 -15.44 20.61 10.17
N VAL A 668 -16.57 20.77 10.88
CA VAL A 668 -17.41 19.66 11.33
C VAL A 668 -18.76 19.74 10.64
N SER A 669 -19.17 18.60 10.08
CA SER A 669 -20.51 18.49 9.49
C SER A 669 -21.60 18.82 10.51
N PRO A 670 -22.63 19.59 10.13
CA PRO A 670 -23.77 19.80 11.00
C PRO A 670 -24.65 18.54 11.16
N ASN A 671 -24.46 17.53 10.33
CA ASN A 671 -25.21 16.28 10.37
C ASN A 671 -24.42 15.19 11.08
N LEU A 672 -25.11 14.32 11.77
CA LEU A 672 -24.59 13.05 12.27
C LEU A 672 -24.98 11.93 11.30
N TYR A 673 -24.15 10.94 11.18
CA TYR A 673 -24.29 9.86 10.20
C TYR A 673 -24.46 8.51 10.89
N ALA A 674 -24.88 7.51 10.12
CA ALA A 674 -24.90 6.10 10.51
C ALA A 674 -24.16 5.26 9.44
N ALA A 675 -23.86 4.02 9.77
CA ALA A 675 -23.35 3.06 8.79
C ALA A 675 -24.32 2.95 7.60
N GLY A 676 -23.77 2.88 6.39
CA GLY A 676 -24.52 2.91 5.14
C GLY A 676 -24.89 4.31 4.64
N ALA A 677 -24.58 5.38 5.38
CA ALA A 677 -24.89 6.73 4.94
C ALA A 677 -24.06 7.16 3.72
N ALA A 678 -24.73 7.71 2.71
CA ALA A 678 -24.06 8.29 1.55
C ALA A 678 -23.40 9.63 1.91
N LEU A 679 -22.19 9.85 1.41
CA LEU A 679 -21.43 11.09 1.54
C LEU A 679 -21.30 11.77 0.18
N THR A 680 -21.46 13.09 0.18
CA THR A 680 -21.26 13.96 -0.97
C THR A 680 -20.28 15.06 -0.55
N LEU A 681 -19.04 14.99 -1.06
CA LEU A 681 -17.93 15.83 -0.63
C LEU A 681 -17.49 16.74 -1.78
N PRO A 682 -17.82 18.02 -1.75
CA PRO A 682 -17.33 18.99 -2.73
C PRO A 682 -15.82 19.22 -2.52
N LEU A 683 -15.08 19.26 -3.62
CA LEU A 683 -13.65 19.48 -3.66
C LEU A 683 -13.34 20.60 -4.67
N ASP A 684 -12.55 21.58 -4.26
CA ASP A 684 -12.01 22.59 -5.17
C ASP A 684 -10.90 21.96 -6.06
N GLY A 685 -10.41 22.69 -7.04
CA GLY A 685 -9.37 22.21 -7.94
C GLY A 685 -8.10 21.81 -7.19
N PHE A 686 -7.55 20.65 -7.52
CA PHE A 686 -6.35 20.08 -6.89
C PHE A 686 -6.44 20.02 -5.35
N GLU A 687 -7.65 20.01 -4.79
CA GLU A 687 -7.83 19.89 -3.35
C GLU A 687 -7.59 18.47 -2.86
N THR A 688 -6.80 18.37 -1.80
CA THR A 688 -6.74 17.22 -0.91
C THR A 688 -7.57 17.55 0.34
N ALA A 689 -8.47 16.66 0.73
CA ALA A 689 -9.24 16.80 1.96
C ALA A 689 -9.14 15.51 2.79
N VAL A 690 -8.92 15.67 4.10
CA VAL A 690 -8.88 14.54 5.03
C VAL A 690 -9.98 14.72 6.07
N TYR A 691 -10.77 13.67 6.24
CA TYR A 691 -11.87 13.61 7.20
C TYR A 691 -11.62 12.52 8.23
N GLU A 692 -11.89 12.80 9.49
CA GLU A 692 -11.97 11.82 10.55
C GLU A 692 -13.43 11.53 10.87
N ILE A 693 -13.75 10.26 11.11
CA ILE A 693 -15.10 9.76 11.39
C ILE A 693 -15.05 9.00 12.70
N TYR A 694 -15.93 9.38 13.64
CA TYR A 694 -15.97 8.77 14.96
C TYR A 694 -17.32 9.00 15.65
N PRO A 695 -17.72 8.17 16.64
CA PRO A 695 -18.93 8.40 17.42
C PRO A 695 -18.88 9.74 18.16
N LEU A 696 -20.00 10.47 18.19
CA LEU A 696 -20.11 11.74 18.90
C LEU A 696 -19.73 11.62 20.40
N ALA A 697 -20.06 10.50 21.01
CA ALA A 697 -19.70 10.22 22.41
C ALA A 697 -18.17 10.14 22.64
N GLU A 698 -17.41 9.84 21.59
CA GLU A 698 -15.93 9.73 21.60
C GLU A 698 -15.24 11.01 21.10
N ALA A 699 -15.98 12.11 20.95
CA ALA A 699 -15.41 13.38 20.54
C ALA A 699 -14.29 13.81 21.49
N PRO A 700 -13.12 14.29 20.99
CA PRO A 700 -11.99 14.66 21.85
C PRO A 700 -12.25 15.90 22.71
N GLY A 701 -13.27 16.67 22.37
CA GLY A 701 -13.66 17.89 23.07
C GLY A 701 -14.93 18.53 22.47
N PRO A 702 -15.19 19.79 22.74
CA PRO A 702 -16.30 20.54 22.14
C PRO A 702 -16.19 20.60 20.60
N LEU A 703 -17.29 20.32 19.89
CA LEU A 703 -17.35 20.33 18.43
C LEU A 703 -18.24 21.47 17.94
N VAL A 704 -17.63 22.39 17.17
CA VAL A 704 -18.35 23.50 16.53
C VAL A 704 -18.66 23.08 15.09
N ALA A 705 -19.93 22.87 14.78
CA ALA A 705 -20.40 22.51 13.44
C ALA A 705 -20.85 23.75 12.63
N GLY A 706 -20.81 23.62 11.29
CA GLY A 706 -21.31 24.64 10.37
C GLY A 706 -20.36 25.82 10.10
N ALA A 707 -19.15 25.75 10.60
CA ALA A 707 -18.13 26.79 10.39
C ALA A 707 -16.74 26.18 10.18
N VAL A 708 -15.85 26.89 9.50
CA VAL A 708 -14.41 26.63 9.61
C VAL A 708 -13.94 27.16 10.96
N PHE A 709 -13.13 26.39 11.64
CA PHE A 709 -12.64 26.81 12.94
C PHE A 709 -11.17 26.46 13.16
N GLU A 710 -10.52 27.27 13.98
CA GLU A 710 -9.12 27.12 14.36
C GLU A 710 -9.01 27.12 15.88
N ALA A 711 -8.44 26.06 16.42
CA ALA A 711 -8.08 25.98 17.84
C ALA A 711 -6.71 26.63 18.03
N ALA A 712 -6.49 27.26 19.17
CA ALA A 712 -5.15 27.71 19.54
C ALA A 712 -4.22 26.50 19.73
N ASP A 713 -3.01 26.60 19.17
CA ASP A 713 -1.98 25.53 19.31
C ASP A 713 -1.36 25.50 20.73
N ASP A 714 -1.58 26.53 21.51
CA ASP A 714 -1.06 26.63 22.88
C ASP A 714 -1.97 25.89 23.89
N PRO A 715 -1.46 24.90 24.64
CA PRO A 715 -2.21 24.21 25.69
C PRO A 715 -2.78 25.14 26.77
N ALA A 716 -2.13 26.28 27.03
CA ALA A 716 -2.63 27.29 27.98
C ALA A 716 -3.87 28.03 27.50
N SER A 717 -4.09 28.03 26.18
CA SER A 717 -5.26 28.58 25.51
C SER A 717 -6.31 27.53 25.18
N ALA A 718 -6.25 26.37 25.82
CA ALA A 718 -7.17 25.25 25.58
C ALA A 718 -8.63 25.72 25.79
N GLY A 719 -9.40 25.68 24.69
CA GLY A 719 -10.78 26.17 24.65
C GLY A 719 -10.97 27.49 23.91
N ALA A 720 -9.91 28.22 23.56
CA ALA A 720 -10.00 29.37 22.65
C ALA A 720 -10.07 28.89 21.19
N VAL A 721 -11.14 29.26 20.50
CA VAL A 721 -11.42 28.83 19.12
C VAL A 721 -11.81 30.05 18.30
N THR A 722 -11.13 30.28 17.20
CA THR A 722 -11.57 31.26 16.20
C THR A 722 -12.49 30.58 15.19
N VAL A 723 -13.67 31.10 15.01
CA VAL A 723 -14.69 30.55 14.12
C VAL A 723 -14.96 31.48 12.95
N TYR A 724 -15.03 30.91 11.77
CA TYR A 724 -15.38 31.58 10.53
C TYR A 724 -16.71 30.99 10.02
N PRO A 725 -17.86 31.64 10.27
CA PRO A 725 -19.15 31.19 9.77
C PRO A 725 -19.18 31.29 8.24
N ILE A 726 -19.31 30.16 7.54
CA ILE A 726 -19.34 30.13 6.08
C ILE A 726 -20.77 29.92 5.56
N ALA A 727 -21.49 28.96 6.14
CA ALA A 727 -22.82 28.62 5.70
C ALA A 727 -23.70 28.24 6.92
N GLY A 728 -24.62 29.09 7.25
CA GLY A 728 -25.49 28.91 8.41
C GLY A 728 -24.84 29.30 9.76
N PRO A 729 -25.62 29.34 10.84
CA PRO A 729 -25.15 29.71 12.16
C PRO A 729 -24.30 28.53 12.76
N PRO A 730 -23.09 28.80 13.29
CA PRO A 730 -22.33 27.79 14.01
C PRO A 730 -23.12 27.31 15.26
N ARG A 731 -23.03 25.98 15.50
CA ARG A 731 -23.61 25.36 16.67
C ARG A 731 -22.71 24.33 17.30
N LEU A 732 -22.87 24.08 18.59
CA LEU A 732 -22.20 22.95 19.24
C LEU A 732 -22.97 21.65 18.97
N LEU A 733 -22.28 20.59 18.55
CA LEU A 733 -22.89 19.27 18.41
C LEU A 733 -23.02 18.55 19.77
N ASN A 734 -22.17 18.88 20.73
CA ASN A 734 -22.10 18.30 22.07
C ASN A 734 -22.05 19.38 23.15
N PRO A 735 -23.13 20.22 23.28
CA PRO A 735 -23.17 21.34 24.23
C PRO A 735 -23.04 20.90 25.69
N GLU A 736 -23.39 19.65 26.01
CA GLU A 736 -23.25 19.05 27.33
C GLU A 736 -21.77 18.92 27.77
N ARG A 737 -20.83 18.91 26.83
CA ARG A 737 -19.39 18.89 27.11
C ARG A 737 -18.78 20.28 27.33
N VAL A 738 -19.58 21.32 27.36
CA VAL A 738 -19.18 22.71 27.56
C VAL A 738 -19.76 23.26 28.83
N ALA A 739 -18.91 23.52 29.83
CA ALA A 739 -19.33 24.12 31.10
C ALA A 739 -19.68 25.61 30.97
N ARG A 740 -18.93 26.34 30.14
CA ARG A 740 -19.12 27.77 29.88
C ARG A 740 -18.74 28.08 28.42
N ALA A 741 -19.52 28.96 27.79
CA ALA A 741 -19.24 29.48 26.46
C ALA A 741 -19.24 31.01 26.47
N GLN A 742 -18.33 31.60 25.72
CA GLN A 742 -18.27 33.03 25.45
C GLN A 742 -18.11 33.29 23.96
N VAL A 743 -18.82 34.27 23.43
CA VAL A 743 -18.71 34.73 22.05
C VAL A 743 -18.22 36.18 22.10
N ASP A 744 -17.10 36.50 21.51
CA ASP A 744 -16.43 37.81 21.55
C ASP A 744 -16.39 38.37 23.00
N GLY A 745 -16.03 37.48 23.97
CA GLY A 745 -15.93 37.83 25.39
C GLY A 745 -17.26 37.91 26.15
N ARG A 746 -18.41 37.75 25.48
CA ARG A 746 -19.73 37.75 26.13
C ARG A 746 -20.20 36.32 26.45
N SER A 747 -20.62 36.09 27.69
CA SER A 747 -21.15 34.79 28.09
C SER A 747 -22.45 34.46 27.37
N VAL A 748 -22.53 33.24 26.85
CA VAL A 748 -23.69 32.68 26.14
C VAL A 748 -24.04 31.29 26.64
N GLN A 749 -25.26 30.83 26.40
CA GLN A 749 -25.63 29.45 26.70
C GLN A 749 -25.00 28.51 25.66
N PRO A 750 -24.34 27.39 26.07
CA PRO A 750 -23.73 26.44 25.12
C PRO A 750 -24.70 25.87 24.07
N GLN A 751 -26.00 25.74 24.41
CA GLN A 751 -27.04 25.26 23.51
C GLN A 751 -27.39 26.26 22.40
N ALA A 752 -27.05 27.56 22.59
CA ALA A 752 -27.31 28.60 21.63
C ALA A 752 -26.14 29.58 21.62
N LEU A 753 -25.16 29.37 20.75
CA LEU A 753 -23.96 30.21 20.65
C LEU A 753 -24.28 31.68 20.28
N GLY A 754 -25.47 31.95 19.70
CA GLY A 754 -25.86 33.28 19.31
C GLY A 754 -25.01 33.91 18.20
N VAL A 755 -24.20 33.12 17.50
CA VAL A 755 -23.41 33.56 16.35
C VAL A 755 -24.30 33.56 15.13
N THR A 756 -24.36 34.70 14.45
CA THR A 756 -25.13 34.84 13.20
C THR A 756 -24.45 34.02 12.08
N ALA A 757 -25.24 33.59 11.12
CA ALA A 757 -24.73 33.00 9.90
C ALA A 757 -23.73 33.98 9.21
N GLY A 758 -22.70 33.48 8.58
CA GLY A 758 -21.88 34.29 7.70
C GLY A 758 -22.61 34.57 6.39
N ASP A 759 -22.19 35.64 5.72
CA ASP A 759 -22.74 36.03 4.40
C ASP A 759 -22.26 35.10 3.27
N GLY A 760 -21.62 33.96 3.60
CA GLY A 760 -20.91 33.10 2.68
C GLY A 760 -19.49 33.60 2.42
N LEU A 761 -18.76 32.88 1.57
CA LEU A 761 -17.48 33.35 1.06
C LEU A 761 -17.76 34.40 -0.04
N PRO A 762 -17.15 35.59 0.01
CA PRO A 762 -17.27 36.55 -1.09
C PRO A 762 -16.71 35.93 -2.37
N GLU A 763 -17.16 36.39 -3.52
CA GLU A 763 -16.54 36.00 -4.79
C GLU A 763 -15.09 36.53 -4.82
N ALA A 764 -14.14 35.64 -5.09
CA ALA A 764 -12.71 36.04 -5.12
C ALA A 764 -12.37 36.94 -6.34
N VAL A 765 -13.14 36.76 -7.41
CA VAL A 765 -12.89 37.46 -8.68
C VAL A 765 -14.22 38.00 -9.24
N HIS A 766 -14.21 39.29 -9.60
CA HIS A 766 -15.36 39.95 -10.21
C HIS A 766 -15.03 40.35 -11.65
N ARG A 767 -16.05 40.49 -12.50
CA ARG A 767 -15.99 40.99 -13.86
C ARG A 767 -14.90 40.32 -14.72
N ALA A 768 -14.76 39.01 -14.56
CA ALA A 768 -13.78 38.25 -15.31
C ALA A 768 -14.16 38.17 -16.79
N ALA A 769 -13.21 38.47 -17.68
CA ALA A 769 -13.33 38.25 -19.11
C ALA A 769 -11.99 37.80 -19.68
N VAL A 770 -12.01 36.83 -20.58
CA VAL A 770 -10.83 36.40 -21.36
C VAL A 770 -11.18 36.56 -22.82
N GLU A 771 -10.38 37.34 -23.53
CA GLU A 771 -10.60 37.67 -24.93
C GLU A 771 -9.36 37.38 -25.77
N SER A 772 -9.53 36.95 -27.01
CA SER A 772 -8.43 36.87 -27.98
C SER A 772 -8.24 38.24 -28.60
N ASP A 773 -7.03 38.83 -28.46
CA ASP A 773 -6.63 40.11 -29.03
C ASP A 773 -5.73 39.94 -30.28
N GLY A 774 -6.12 38.99 -31.13
CA GLY A 774 -5.40 38.62 -32.35
C GLY A 774 -4.68 37.27 -32.26
N PRO A 775 -4.03 36.84 -33.34
CA PRO A 775 -3.36 35.57 -33.41
C PRO A 775 -2.31 35.39 -32.29
N GLY A 776 -2.48 34.41 -31.42
CA GLY A 776 -1.56 34.11 -30.34
C GLY A 776 -1.52 35.13 -29.19
N ARG A 777 -2.49 36.04 -29.12
CA ARG A 777 -2.61 37.04 -28.04
C ARG A 777 -3.89 36.87 -27.25
N LEU A 778 -3.79 36.90 -25.95
CA LEU A 778 -4.92 36.79 -25.01
C LEU A 778 -4.86 37.96 -24.03
N ALA A 779 -6.01 38.50 -23.69
CA ALA A 779 -6.16 39.45 -22.58
C ALA A 779 -7.12 38.88 -21.54
N ALA A 780 -6.66 38.82 -20.30
CA ALA A 780 -7.50 38.50 -19.15
C ALA A 780 -7.73 39.77 -18.33
N ARG A 781 -9.02 40.16 -18.15
CA ARG A 781 -9.45 41.31 -17.36
C ARG A 781 -10.29 40.85 -16.22
N PHE A 782 -10.06 41.36 -15.02
CA PHE A 782 -10.76 40.96 -13.82
C PHE A 782 -10.58 41.95 -12.69
N GLU A 783 -11.40 41.90 -11.68
CA GLU A 783 -11.22 42.62 -10.43
C GLU A 783 -11.09 41.61 -9.30
N LEU A 784 -10.01 41.71 -8.50
CA LEU A 784 -9.80 40.88 -7.32
C LEU A 784 -10.56 41.49 -6.14
N ASP A 785 -11.27 40.62 -5.40
CA ASP A 785 -11.90 41.02 -4.16
C ASP A 785 -10.82 41.44 -3.12
N PRO A 786 -11.07 42.45 -2.28
CA PRO A 786 -10.13 42.86 -1.23
C PRO A 786 -9.78 41.76 -0.21
N ALA A 787 -10.57 40.70 -0.10
CA ALA A 787 -10.27 39.56 0.71
C ALA A 787 -9.19 38.64 0.12
N VAL A 788 -8.87 38.77 -1.16
CA VAL A 788 -7.78 38.00 -1.83
C VAL A 788 -6.43 38.48 -1.31
N THR A 789 -5.63 37.56 -0.80
CA THR A 789 -4.31 37.84 -0.20
C THR A 789 -3.17 37.52 -1.14
N THR A 790 -3.30 36.51 -1.97
CA THR A 790 -2.38 36.11 -3.04
C THR A 790 -3.16 35.68 -4.26
N ALA A 791 -2.63 35.97 -5.45
CA ALA A 791 -3.26 35.54 -6.70
C ALA A 791 -2.18 35.14 -7.72
N GLU A 792 -2.52 34.15 -8.51
CA GLU A 792 -1.73 33.62 -9.62
C GLU A 792 -2.69 33.32 -10.78
N LEU A 793 -2.37 33.83 -11.96
CA LEU A 793 -3.07 33.48 -13.16
C LEU A 793 -2.51 32.15 -13.68
N ALA A 794 -3.36 31.18 -13.89
CA ALA A 794 -3.01 29.87 -14.44
C ALA A 794 -3.68 29.67 -15.81
N VAL A 795 -2.88 29.33 -16.82
CA VAL A 795 -3.35 29.11 -18.19
C VAL A 795 -3.02 27.70 -18.60
N LEU A 796 -4.05 26.91 -18.89
CA LEU A 796 -3.92 25.58 -19.46
C LEU A 796 -4.04 25.66 -20.98
N LEU A 797 -2.97 25.28 -21.68
CA LEU A 797 -2.99 25.09 -23.12
C LEU A 797 -3.23 23.62 -23.46
N THR A 798 -4.26 23.36 -24.25
CA THR A 798 -4.60 22.02 -24.73
C THR A 798 -4.70 22.04 -26.26
N PRO A 799 -3.91 21.24 -26.99
CA PRO A 799 -3.99 21.22 -28.44
C PRO A 799 -5.33 20.63 -28.93
N ALA A 800 -5.83 21.10 -30.08
CA ALA A 800 -7.03 20.55 -30.71
C ALA A 800 -6.85 19.07 -31.07
N GLU A 801 -5.63 18.70 -31.46
CA GLU A 801 -5.23 17.30 -31.70
C GLU A 801 -3.91 17.03 -30.97
N ALA A 802 -3.91 16.03 -30.11
CA ALA A 802 -2.71 15.61 -29.38
C ALA A 802 -1.70 14.97 -30.35
N SER A 803 -0.45 15.43 -30.31
CA SER A 803 0.65 14.88 -31.10
C SER A 803 1.95 15.00 -30.29
N ALA A 804 2.60 13.87 -30.03
CA ALA A 804 3.87 13.86 -29.30
C ALA A 804 5.00 14.60 -30.02
N GLU A 805 4.90 14.79 -31.34
CA GLU A 805 5.91 15.47 -32.15
C GLU A 805 5.72 16.99 -32.19
N ARG A 806 4.55 17.50 -31.79
CA ARG A 806 4.22 18.92 -31.87
C ARG A 806 4.55 19.62 -30.54
N ALA A 807 5.42 20.62 -30.60
CA ALA A 807 5.71 21.45 -29.43
C ALA A 807 4.46 22.26 -29.01
N LEU A 808 4.29 22.46 -27.72
CA LEU A 808 3.29 23.39 -27.20
C LEU A 808 3.89 24.82 -27.20
N PRO A 809 3.09 25.86 -27.49
CA PRO A 809 3.61 27.24 -27.49
C PRO A 809 4.03 27.64 -26.07
N ALA A 810 5.12 28.40 -25.98
CA ALA A 810 5.52 29.10 -24.77
C ALA A 810 4.63 30.34 -24.55
N LEU A 811 4.40 30.70 -23.30
CA LEU A 811 3.64 31.87 -22.91
C LEU A 811 4.58 32.95 -22.41
N ALA A 812 4.39 34.19 -22.84
CA ALA A 812 4.92 35.40 -22.21
C ALA A 812 3.75 36.16 -21.58
N ALA A 813 4.00 36.86 -20.50
CA ALA A 813 2.98 37.60 -19.77
C ALA A 813 3.40 39.04 -19.52
N THR A 814 2.45 39.96 -19.68
CA THR A 814 2.55 41.35 -19.25
C THR A 814 1.42 41.62 -18.25
N VAL A 815 1.78 42.07 -17.08
CA VAL A 815 0.85 42.42 -16.00
C VAL A 815 0.86 43.93 -15.81
N ASP A 816 -0.27 44.56 -16.02
CA ASP A 816 -0.40 46.04 -15.97
C ASP A 816 0.71 46.77 -16.76
N GLY A 817 1.03 46.30 -17.97
CA GLY A 817 2.01 46.86 -18.86
C GLY A 817 3.49 46.57 -18.54
N ARG A 818 3.76 45.62 -17.60
CA ARG A 818 5.12 45.17 -17.21
C ARG A 818 5.31 43.71 -17.46
N GLU A 819 6.45 43.30 -18.01
CA GLU A 819 6.80 41.92 -18.22
C GLU A 819 6.83 41.17 -16.88
N ALA A 820 6.20 39.98 -16.85
CA ALA A 820 6.11 39.12 -15.68
C ALA A 820 6.73 37.75 -15.96
N ALA A 821 7.31 37.17 -14.93
CA ALA A 821 7.88 35.82 -15.01
C ALA A 821 6.77 34.77 -15.14
N VAL A 822 6.95 33.87 -16.08
CA VAL A 822 6.04 32.73 -16.32
C VAL A 822 6.72 31.44 -15.92
N ARG A 823 6.07 30.67 -15.08
CA ARG A 823 6.46 29.29 -14.75
C ARG A 823 5.65 28.35 -15.64
N ALA A 824 6.27 27.29 -16.16
CA ALA A 824 5.62 26.32 -17.00
C ALA A 824 5.80 24.88 -16.49
N GLU A 825 4.74 24.09 -16.54
CA GLU A 825 4.74 22.64 -16.38
C GLU A 825 3.97 22.02 -17.55
N ALA A 826 4.56 21.06 -18.24
CA ALA A 826 3.99 20.54 -19.46
C ALA A 826 4.23 19.03 -19.65
N GLN A 827 3.28 18.39 -20.30
CA GLN A 827 3.45 17.09 -20.92
C GLN A 827 3.49 17.26 -22.44
N ALA A 828 4.62 16.89 -23.03
CA ALA A 828 4.91 17.14 -24.44
C ALA A 828 3.74 16.68 -25.35
N GLY A 829 3.30 17.59 -26.23
CA GLY A 829 2.26 17.35 -27.22
C GLY A 829 0.84 17.16 -26.68
N ARG A 830 0.61 17.24 -25.35
CA ARG A 830 -0.69 17.00 -24.73
C ARG A 830 -1.26 18.20 -24.02
N TRP A 831 -0.50 18.82 -23.13
CA TRP A 831 -0.95 19.99 -22.38
C TRP A 831 0.24 20.77 -21.79
N ALA A 832 0.02 22.04 -21.52
CA ALA A 832 0.95 22.87 -20.77
C ALA A 832 0.20 23.82 -19.82
N TRP A 833 0.62 23.83 -18.57
CA TRP A 833 0.26 24.85 -17.61
C TRP A 833 1.30 25.97 -17.62
N HIS A 834 0.82 27.22 -17.66
CA HIS A 834 1.63 28.40 -17.47
C HIS A 834 1.05 29.20 -16.32
N THR A 835 1.87 29.57 -15.34
CA THR A 835 1.42 30.31 -14.17
C THR A 835 2.18 31.61 -14.03
N VAL A 836 1.45 32.67 -13.67
CA VAL A 836 1.95 34.04 -13.53
C VAL A 836 1.52 34.58 -12.19
N ALA A 837 2.46 34.84 -11.28
CA ALA A 837 2.16 35.47 -9.99
C ALA A 837 1.70 36.93 -10.21
N LEU A 838 0.62 37.31 -9.54
CA LEU A 838 0.03 38.62 -9.71
C LEU A 838 0.33 39.55 -8.51
N PRO A 839 0.79 40.77 -8.75
CA PRO A 839 0.83 41.80 -7.71
C PRO A 839 -0.57 42.09 -7.14
N ALA A 840 -0.61 42.55 -5.89
CA ALA A 840 -1.85 43.00 -5.30
C ALA A 840 -2.49 44.12 -6.15
N ASN A 841 -3.79 44.13 -6.34
CA ASN A 841 -4.58 45.08 -7.15
C ASN A 841 -4.40 44.97 -8.67
N THR A 842 -3.78 43.90 -9.20
CA THR A 842 -3.74 43.65 -10.65
C THR A 842 -5.16 43.56 -11.22
N ARG A 843 -5.39 44.21 -12.35
CA ARG A 843 -6.70 44.25 -13.04
C ARG A 843 -6.67 43.68 -14.43
N THR A 844 -5.52 43.70 -15.08
CA THR A 844 -5.39 43.24 -16.45
C THR A 844 -4.10 42.48 -16.63
N VAL A 845 -4.17 41.37 -17.34
CA VAL A 845 -3.01 40.59 -17.77
C VAL A 845 -3.11 40.34 -19.26
N GLU A 846 -2.07 40.74 -19.98
CA GLU A 846 -1.92 40.44 -21.40
C GLU A 846 -0.97 39.26 -21.54
N LEU A 847 -1.40 38.24 -22.32
CA LEU A 847 -0.65 37.01 -22.54
C LEU A 847 -0.33 36.90 -24.02
N GLU A 848 0.95 36.71 -24.34
CA GLU A 848 1.42 36.43 -25.68
C GLU A 848 1.91 35.00 -25.78
N LEU A 849 1.29 34.19 -26.66
CA LEU A 849 1.76 32.85 -27.01
C LEU A 849 2.88 33.00 -28.05
N ARG A 850 4.10 32.70 -27.63
CA ARG A 850 5.27 32.74 -28.51
C ARG A 850 5.37 31.45 -29.33
N ALA A 851 5.31 31.55 -30.63
CA ALA A 851 5.52 30.45 -31.53
C ALA A 851 6.98 30.00 -31.54
N ASP A 852 7.28 28.84 -30.98
CA ASP A 852 8.45 28.04 -31.39
C ASP A 852 8.25 27.64 -32.86
N PRO A 853 9.29 27.57 -33.70
CA PRO A 853 9.17 27.04 -35.05
C PRO A 853 8.50 25.65 -35.13
N LYS A 854 8.62 24.83 -34.08
CA LYS A 854 7.93 23.57 -33.96
C LYS A 854 6.46 23.67 -33.54
N ALA A 855 6.05 24.82 -33.04
CA ALA A 855 4.66 25.12 -32.65
C ALA A 855 3.95 25.99 -33.72
N ALA A 856 4.57 26.29 -34.87
CA ALA A 856 3.93 27.00 -35.99
C ALA A 856 2.69 26.24 -36.46
N GLY A 857 1.59 26.98 -36.69
CA GLY A 857 0.29 26.39 -37.04
C GLY A 857 -0.39 25.65 -35.90
N TRP A 858 0.05 25.81 -34.62
CA TRP A 858 -0.62 25.24 -33.47
C TRP A 858 -2.04 25.83 -33.32
N SER A 859 -3.01 24.96 -33.06
CA SER A 859 -4.36 25.35 -32.68
C SER A 859 -4.81 24.56 -31.48
N GLY A 860 -5.55 25.22 -30.60
CA GLY A 860 -5.99 24.58 -29.36
C GLY A 860 -6.80 25.52 -28.49
N THR A 861 -6.99 25.14 -27.27
CA THR A 861 -7.75 25.87 -26.27
C THR A 861 -6.80 26.42 -25.21
N ALA A 862 -7.03 27.67 -24.81
CA ALA A 862 -6.44 28.26 -23.61
C ALA A 862 -7.53 28.46 -22.56
N SER A 863 -7.49 27.65 -21.50
CA SER A 863 -8.41 27.79 -20.35
C SER A 863 -7.68 28.58 -19.27
N VAL A 864 -8.26 29.68 -18.84
CA VAL A 864 -7.64 30.66 -17.93
C VAL A 864 -8.34 30.62 -16.57
N TRP A 865 -7.54 30.51 -15.54
CA TRP A 865 -7.99 30.36 -14.16
C TRP A 865 -7.27 31.34 -13.23
N MET A 866 -7.99 31.78 -12.19
CA MET A 866 -7.39 32.47 -11.05
C MET A 866 -7.19 31.46 -9.92
N VAL A 867 -5.94 31.21 -9.55
CA VAL A 867 -5.57 30.46 -8.35
C VAL A 867 -5.22 31.47 -7.27
N CYS A 868 -6.00 31.53 -6.21
CA CYS A 868 -5.81 32.56 -5.19
C CYS A 868 -5.99 32.01 -3.77
N ARG A 869 -5.47 32.75 -2.79
CA ARG A 869 -5.83 32.61 -1.39
C ARG A 869 -6.73 33.78 -1.00
N GLN A 870 -7.75 33.45 -0.21
CA GLN A 870 -8.78 34.41 0.20
C GLN A 870 -9.04 34.28 1.70
N ARG A 871 -9.23 35.41 2.38
CA ARG A 871 -9.67 35.43 3.78
C ARG A 871 -11.08 34.90 3.91
N LEU A 872 -11.31 34.15 4.99
CA LEU A 872 -12.58 33.49 5.30
C LEU A 872 -13.74 34.44 5.72
N GLY A 873 -13.53 35.72 5.76
CA GLY A 873 -14.50 36.69 6.23
C GLY A 873 -14.37 37.00 7.72
N ARG A 874 -15.48 37.38 8.38
CA ARG A 874 -15.44 37.82 9.78
C ARG A 874 -15.09 36.66 10.72
N ALA A 875 -14.02 36.83 11.49
CA ALA A 875 -13.67 35.95 12.60
C ALA A 875 -14.56 36.22 13.81
N VAL A 876 -14.98 35.18 14.49
CA VAL A 876 -15.68 35.22 15.78
C VAL A 876 -14.86 34.47 16.81
N ALA A 877 -14.49 35.11 17.90
CA ALA A 877 -13.75 34.47 18.97
C ALA A 877 -14.70 33.72 19.91
N LEU A 878 -14.54 32.41 19.97
CA LEU A 878 -15.22 31.55 20.94
C LEU A 878 -14.23 31.16 22.06
N THR A 879 -14.70 31.25 23.30
CA THR A 879 -14.02 30.61 24.44
C THR A 879 -14.94 29.56 24.99
N LEU A 880 -14.54 28.29 24.85
CA LEU A 880 -15.28 27.14 25.30
C LEU A 880 -14.56 26.50 26.48
N SER A 881 -15.07 26.68 27.70
CA SER A 881 -14.54 25.96 28.88
C SER A 881 -15.14 24.56 28.85
N PRO A 882 -14.34 23.52 28.62
CA PRO A 882 -14.86 22.15 28.57
C PRO A 882 -15.30 21.72 29.98
N ALA A 883 -16.37 20.89 30.05
CA ALA A 883 -16.83 20.27 31.29
C ALA A 883 -15.89 19.18 31.79
N GLU A 884 -15.13 18.58 30.88
CA GLU A 884 -14.12 17.53 31.14
C GLU A 884 -12.80 17.89 30.43
N PRO A 885 -11.66 17.35 30.88
CA PRO A 885 -10.39 17.59 30.22
C PRO A 885 -10.41 17.21 28.74
N VAL A 886 -9.99 18.12 27.88
CA VAL A 886 -9.87 17.88 26.44
C VAL A 886 -8.66 16.99 26.18
N GLN A 887 -8.85 15.94 25.40
CA GLN A 887 -7.73 15.12 24.92
C GLN A 887 -6.99 15.83 23.79
N SER A 888 -5.73 16.13 24.02
CA SER A 888 -4.85 16.59 22.94
C SER A 888 -4.61 15.46 21.95
N ARG A 889 -4.73 15.75 20.66
CA ARG A 889 -4.44 14.80 19.58
C ARG A 889 -3.59 15.49 18.48
N PRO A 890 -2.67 14.76 17.86
CA PRO A 890 -1.98 15.28 16.69
C PRO A 890 -2.97 15.65 15.58
N MET A 891 -2.74 16.80 14.95
CA MET A 891 -3.53 17.29 13.81
C MET A 891 -2.63 17.40 12.59
N PRO A 892 -3.18 17.21 11.36
CA PRO A 892 -2.44 17.47 10.14
C PRO A 892 -1.88 18.91 10.10
N PRO A 893 -0.87 19.18 9.27
CA PRO A 893 -0.36 20.54 9.08
C PRO A 893 -1.41 21.42 8.41
N ARG A 894 -1.26 22.74 8.56
CA ARG A 894 -2.04 23.70 7.76
C ARG A 894 -1.27 24.05 6.50
N PRO A 895 -1.89 23.96 5.31
CA PRO A 895 -1.18 24.23 4.05
C PRO A 895 -1.01 25.74 3.77
N TRP A 896 -1.75 26.61 4.49
CA TRP A 896 -1.73 28.08 4.36
C TRP A 896 -1.98 28.78 5.69
N PRO A 897 -1.80 30.13 5.71
CA PRO A 897 -2.02 30.93 6.91
C PRO A 897 -3.42 30.80 7.51
N SER A 898 -3.50 31.08 8.80
CA SER A 898 -4.75 31.11 9.56
C SER A 898 -5.79 32.08 8.93
N GLY A 899 -7.04 31.64 8.87
CA GLY A 899 -8.14 32.44 8.32
C GLY A 899 -8.16 32.57 6.80
N GLU A 900 -7.36 31.77 6.08
CA GLU A 900 -7.36 31.75 4.62
C GLU A 900 -7.80 30.40 4.05
N ILE A 901 -8.32 30.43 2.82
CA ILE A 901 -8.57 29.26 1.98
C ILE A 901 -8.03 29.47 0.58
N ARG A 902 -7.75 28.38 -0.13
CA ARG A 902 -7.44 28.39 -1.55
C ARG A 902 -8.74 28.38 -2.37
N ARG A 903 -8.72 29.07 -3.51
CA ARG A 903 -9.81 29.10 -4.49
C ARG A 903 -9.21 28.96 -5.90
N ASN A 904 -9.90 28.18 -6.74
CA ASN A 904 -9.60 28.10 -8.17
C ASN A 904 -10.83 28.57 -8.94
N VAL A 905 -10.75 29.78 -9.50
CA VAL A 905 -11.88 30.46 -10.14
C VAL A 905 -11.66 30.45 -11.66
N PRO A 906 -12.57 29.88 -12.47
CA PRO A 906 -12.47 29.97 -13.92
C PRO A 906 -12.72 31.42 -14.37
N LEU A 907 -11.83 31.95 -15.20
CA LEU A 907 -12.00 33.26 -15.79
C LEU A 907 -12.60 33.19 -17.18
N GLY A 908 -12.27 32.17 -17.94
CA GLY A 908 -12.78 31.95 -19.28
C GLY A 908 -11.94 30.99 -20.11
N GLU A 909 -12.41 30.69 -21.29
CA GLU A 909 -11.77 29.79 -22.25
C GLU A 909 -11.83 30.40 -23.64
N VAL A 910 -10.73 30.35 -24.38
CA VAL A 910 -10.66 30.83 -25.75
C VAL A 910 -9.94 29.84 -26.66
N THR A 911 -10.40 29.75 -27.91
CA THR A 911 -9.68 29.03 -28.96
C THR A 911 -8.57 29.91 -29.52
N VAL A 912 -7.38 29.35 -29.64
CA VAL A 912 -6.19 30.06 -30.11
C VAL A 912 -5.62 29.34 -31.32
N THR A 913 -5.24 30.10 -32.34
CA THR A 913 -4.50 29.59 -33.48
C THR A 913 -3.25 30.44 -33.66
N LEU A 914 -2.09 29.80 -33.76
CA LEU A 914 -0.83 30.45 -34.12
C LEU A 914 -0.62 30.40 -35.62
N PRO A 915 -0.07 31.45 -36.23
CA PRO A 915 0.23 31.47 -37.65
C PRO A 915 1.29 30.47 -38.09
#